data_fef1112862ef4c2e4fd48ffe777ab826
#
_entry.id   fef1112862ef4c2e4fd48ffe777ab826
#
_cell.length_a   1.000
_cell.length_b   1.000
_cell.length_c   1.000
_cell.angle_alpha   90.00
_cell.angle_beta   90.00
_cell.angle_gamma   90.00
#
_symmetry.space_group_name_H-M   'P 1'
#
loop_
_entity.id
_entity.type
_entity.pdbx_description
1 polymer ?
#
loop_
_entity_poly.entity_id
_entity_poly.type
_entity_poly.pdbx_seq_one_letter_code
_entity_poly.pdbx_strand_id
1 'polypeptide(L)'
;IFIQVILPLRLEWEPFYYQEIELSESAGDASGLFPVTSTGSVTERDKEQVRVGDRVRVNFAGKEYVGVVSMADAGKQAEEMGIVDKVKPILGMAEGLEPVTKEEIELWRHIAEYYLCTVGEVYKAAYPAQKVEKEVVQARQEALKVEREEKNRTKIADKIKRLEERAEKKAELAAKARKSESRERYLAEKEMLEGEIGLLVRELTSMVGELCRTTGSVTGYGDSVTYHQDEEPIGGSIIETSEGTEKEISLSAAQEEAYSKIKEIFAKGKPALLHGVTGSGKTEIYLKLAQETLAMGKNVLYLVPEIALSRQLEDRISETFPELLVFHSGETMSRKREVATVLRHAGEPAEGKGYVVLGTRSAIFLPHKNLGLVIVDEEHDTSYKQDSPAPRYNGRETAIMMAKIFGANVILGSATPSLESLYNCSVGRYGLVTLNKRFYDAADSDIEIIDTIAERRKNGMIGNFSRKLIEHIGKCLGEHRQVLILRERRAYSPIVQCQECGEIPKCRCCNVSLSLHRRAEGSERLVCHYCGRVYEYTGKCHKCGGELKPLGSGTQKIEEEASKLFPNARIARLDSDTAQSRKYETDTIRKFSNGEIDILIGTRMVAKGFDFSGLSLVAVLQADSILGQEDYRADERGLQLLEQFRGRCGRRGEKGLFVIQTSQPEHPVYQSIDGKLDENGTMARFLGERKLFGYPPYSRVIGVVIKDYNQARVDLLSRDLGEYLRGALAVKVSLAPGVQNGPNVIGPYSPAIDKISNQNIRQIRVLLPKDRSLARNK
;
A
#
# COMPACT_ATOMS: atom_id res chain seq x y z
N ILE A 1 33.23 -7.19 -14.94
CA ILE A 1 32.06 -6.67 -15.65
C ILE A 1 31.43 -5.56 -14.81
N PHE A 2 31.18 -4.38 -15.42
CA PHE A 2 30.48 -3.29 -14.78
C PHE A 2 28.98 -3.48 -14.92
N ILE A 3 28.25 -3.22 -13.82
CA ILE A 3 26.80 -3.37 -13.74
C ILE A 3 26.16 -2.14 -13.10
N GLN A 4 24.89 -1.88 -13.43
CA GLN A 4 24.07 -0.93 -12.66
C GLN A 4 23.10 -1.69 -11.76
N VAL A 5 22.84 -1.15 -10.58
CA VAL A 5 22.05 -1.82 -9.53
C VAL A 5 20.97 -0.89 -8.98
N ILE A 6 19.72 -1.34 -8.99
CA ILE A 6 18.60 -0.69 -8.31
C ILE A 6 18.67 -1.02 -6.82
N LEU A 7 18.82 -0.03 -5.97
CA LEU A 7 18.79 -0.17 -4.51
C LEU A 7 17.42 0.23 -3.93
N PRO A 8 16.98 -0.34 -2.79
CA PRO A 8 15.72 0.01 -2.13
C PRO A 8 15.82 1.37 -1.40
N LEU A 9 16.36 2.36 -2.08
CA LEU A 9 16.66 3.71 -1.59
C LEU A 9 16.07 4.77 -2.52
N ARG A 10 15.86 5.97 -1.98
CA ARG A 10 15.44 7.13 -2.77
C ARG A 10 16.65 7.74 -3.46
N LEU A 11 17.09 7.13 -4.56
CA LEU A 11 18.20 7.62 -5.41
C LEU A 11 17.65 8.01 -6.78
N GLU A 12 18.06 9.17 -7.30
CA GLU A 12 17.69 9.64 -8.64
C GLU A 12 18.49 8.95 -9.74
N TRP A 13 19.48 8.15 -9.38
CA TRP A 13 20.38 7.41 -10.26
C TRP A 13 20.61 6.00 -9.74
N GLU A 14 20.95 5.07 -10.64
CA GLU A 14 21.26 3.69 -10.32
C GLU A 14 22.79 3.57 -10.13
N PRO A 15 23.30 3.19 -8.94
CA PRO A 15 24.74 3.11 -8.69
C PRO A 15 25.42 2.00 -9.47
N PHE A 16 26.67 2.25 -9.85
CA PHE A 16 27.52 1.31 -10.55
C PHE A 16 28.32 0.46 -9.58
N TYR A 17 28.46 -0.82 -9.94
CA TYR A 17 29.30 -1.81 -9.29
C TYR A 17 30.03 -2.64 -10.33
N TYR A 18 31.00 -3.46 -9.93
CA TYR A 18 31.63 -4.42 -10.82
C TYR A 18 31.67 -5.82 -10.18
N GLN A 19 31.66 -6.83 -11.04
CA GLN A 19 31.90 -8.23 -10.69
C GLN A 19 33.29 -8.62 -11.18
N GLU A 20 34.13 -9.18 -10.29
CA GLU A 20 35.36 -9.84 -10.68
C GLU A 20 35.04 -11.22 -11.25
N ILE A 21 35.59 -11.51 -12.44
CA ILE A 21 35.45 -12.83 -13.06
C ILE A 21 36.85 -13.40 -13.20
N GLU A 22 37.11 -14.53 -12.58
CA GLU A 22 38.32 -15.33 -12.86
C GLU A 22 38.18 -15.93 -14.27
N LEU A 23 38.97 -15.42 -15.19
CA LEU A 23 39.14 -16.04 -16.51
C LEU A 23 39.86 -17.38 -16.27
N SER A 24 39.24 -18.50 -16.58
CA SER A 24 39.90 -19.79 -16.62
C SER A 24 41.04 -19.71 -17.64
N GLU A 25 42.25 -20.08 -17.23
CA GLU A 25 43.47 -20.10 -18.05
C GLU A 25 43.30 -21.02 -19.26
N SER A 26 42.81 -20.50 -20.38
CA SER A 26 42.89 -21.13 -21.70
C SER A 26 43.05 -20.12 -22.83
N ALA A 27 43.75 -19.00 -22.57
CA ALA A 27 44.30 -18.13 -23.63
C ALA A 27 45.48 -17.38 -23.04
N GLY A 28 46.68 -17.63 -23.59
CA GLY A 28 47.92 -17.13 -23.08
C GLY A 28 48.07 -15.61 -23.14
N ASP A 29 48.92 -15.14 -22.23
CA ASP A 29 49.65 -13.87 -22.17
C ASP A 29 48.91 -12.55 -22.41
N ALA A 30 48.71 -11.81 -21.34
CA ALA A 30 49.12 -10.41 -21.23
C ALA A 30 49.02 -9.88 -19.79
N SER A 31 50.19 -9.70 -19.20
CA SER A 31 50.63 -8.71 -18.20
C SER A 31 49.63 -7.97 -17.32
N GLY A 32 49.63 -8.30 -16.03
CA GLY A 32 49.93 -7.47 -14.88
C GLY A 32 49.07 -6.25 -14.54
N LEU A 33 48.54 -6.30 -13.36
CA LEU A 33 48.23 -5.21 -12.43
C LEU A 33 46.83 -5.35 -11.78
N PHE A 34 46.77 -6.15 -10.73
CA PHE A 34 45.88 -5.85 -9.58
C PHE A 34 46.24 -6.78 -8.40
N PRO A 35 46.30 -6.29 -7.15
CA PRO A 35 46.63 -7.12 -5.99
C PRO A 35 45.38 -7.90 -5.51
N VAL A 36 45.54 -9.20 -5.42
CA VAL A 36 44.57 -10.14 -4.86
C VAL A 36 44.58 -10.03 -3.32
N THR A 37 43.44 -9.71 -2.72
CA THR A 37 43.20 -10.01 -1.32
C THR A 37 41.95 -10.87 -1.23
N SER A 38 42.15 -12.17 -1.18
CA SER A 38 41.08 -13.17 -1.02
C SER A 38 41.05 -13.66 0.43
N THR A 39 39.87 -13.80 1.01
CA THR A 39 39.46 -14.97 1.82
C THR A 39 37.98 -14.85 2.10
N GLY A 40 37.16 -15.46 1.27
CA GLY A 40 35.77 -15.80 1.51
C GLY A 40 35.49 -17.04 0.67
N SER A 41 34.82 -18.03 1.22
CA SER A 41 34.43 -19.24 0.47
C SER A 41 33.55 -18.87 -0.71
N VAL A 42 34.06 -19.02 -1.91
CA VAL A 42 33.36 -18.75 -3.17
C VAL A 42 32.45 -19.96 -3.44
N THR A 43 31.14 -19.70 -3.52
CA THR A 43 30.16 -20.73 -3.94
C THR A 43 30.21 -20.94 -5.45
N GLU A 44 29.79 -22.11 -5.95
CA GLU A 44 29.79 -22.40 -7.41
C GLU A 44 28.99 -21.37 -8.23
N ARG A 45 27.97 -20.72 -7.63
CA ARG A 45 27.19 -19.63 -8.28
C ARG A 45 27.95 -18.31 -8.42
N ASP A 46 28.97 -18.06 -7.63
CA ASP A 46 29.77 -16.82 -7.73
C ASP A 46 30.67 -16.79 -8.99
N LYS A 47 30.77 -17.92 -9.69
CA LYS A 47 31.50 -18.05 -10.98
C LYS A 47 30.65 -17.73 -12.21
N GLU A 48 29.32 -17.62 -12.05
CA GLU A 48 28.44 -17.26 -13.16
C GLU A 48 28.43 -15.74 -13.38
N GLN A 49 28.42 -15.35 -14.65
CA GLN A 49 28.27 -13.93 -15.04
C GLN A 49 26.91 -13.40 -14.61
N VAL A 50 26.92 -12.28 -13.89
CA VAL A 50 25.71 -11.58 -13.45
C VAL A 50 24.82 -11.15 -14.61
N ARG A 51 23.52 -11.38 -14.51
CA ARG A 51 22.51 -11.05 -15.52
C ARG A 51 21.53 -9.99 -15.01
N VAL A 52 20.86 -9.33 -15.94
CA VAL A 52 19.77 -8.39 -15.59
C VAL A 52 18.67 -9.14 -14.82
N GLY A 53 18.27 -8.57 -13.68
CA GLY A 53 17.32 -9.16 -12.77
C GLY A 53 17.94 -9.88 -11.57
N ASP A 54 19.21 -10.27 -11.66
CA ASP A 54 19.90 -10.93 -10.55
C ASP A 54 19.92 -10.04 -9.31
N ARG A 55 19.86 -10.67 -8.15
CA ARG A 55 19.94 -9.98 -6.87
C ARG A 55 21.34 -10.10 -6.31
N VAL A 56 21.93 -8.95 -6.04
CA VAL A 56 23.33 -8.84 -5.60
C VAL A 56 23.40 -8.10 -4.26
N ARG A 57 24.34 -8.52 -3.41
CA ARG A 57 24.70 -7.80 -2.19
C ARG A 57 25.73 -6.76 -2.52
N VAL A 58 25.52 -5.54 -2.08
CA VAL A 58 26.40 -4.40 -2.34
C VAL A 58 26.57 -3.53 -1.11
N ASN A 59 27.72 -2.87 -1.01
CA ASN A 59 27.95 -1.85 0.03
C ASN A 59 27.67 -0.45 -0.54
N PHE A 60 26.69 0.24 0.02
CA PHE A 60 26.36 1.61 -0.31
C PHE A 60 26.41 2.50 0.95
N ALA A 61 27.22 3.56 0.92
CA ALA A 61 27.39 4.48 2.06
C ALA A 61 27.68 3.78 3.41
N GLY A 62 28.51 2.71 3.38
CA GLY A 62 28.91 1.97 4.58
C GLY A 62 27.87 0.96 5.09
N LYS A 63 26.76 0.78 4.37
CA LYS A 63 25.72 -0.20 4.69
C LYS A 63 25.56 -1.21 3.57
N GLU A 64 25.24 -2.45 3.94
CA GLU A 64 24.95 -3.50 2.98
C GLU A 64 23.46 -3.46 2.58
N TYR A 65 23.25 -3.61 1.29
CA TYR A 65 21.92 -3.69 0.68
C TYR A 65 21.85 -4.86 -0.32
N VAL A 66 20.67 -5.41 -0.46
CA VAL A 66 20.34 -6.28 -1.58
C VAL A 66 19.77 -5.41 -2.68
N GLY A 67 20.43 -5.38 -3.84
CA GLY A 67 20.00 -4.66 -5.02
C GLY A 67 19.62 -5.60 -6.15
N VAL A 68 19.00 -5.07 -7.21
CA VAL A 68 18.63 -5.76 -8.42
C VAL A 68 19.47 -5.22 -9.58
N VAL A 69 20.12 -6.10 -10.34
CA VAL A 69 20.89 -5.72 -11.51
C VAL A 69 19.95 -5.23 -12.60
N SER A 70 20.07 -3.97 -12.95
CA SER A 70 19.24 -3.34 -13.99
C SER A 70 19.92 -3.28 -15.35
N MET A 71 21.26 -3.37 -15.36
CA MET A 71 22.10 -3.42 -16.55
C MET A 71 23.36 -4.27 -16.27
N ALA A 72 23.61 -5.27 -17.10
CA ALA A 72 24.71 -6.23 -16.91
C ALA A 72 26.00 -5.89 -17.69
N ASP A 73 25.97 -4.89 -18.59
CA ASP A 73 27.13 -4.37 -19.30
C ASP A 73 27.07 -2.84 -19.33
N ALA A 74 27.57 -2.25 -18.26
CA ALA A 74 27.52 -0.81 -18.02
C ALA A 74 28.92 -0.15 -18.17
N GLY A 75 29.92 -0.85 -18.75
CA GLY A 75 31.30 -0.38 -18.84
C GLY A 75 31.41 0.93 -19.61
N LYS A 76 30.81 1.02 -20.80
CA LYS A 76 30.84 2.24 -21.62
C LYS A 76 30.26 3.45 -20.90
N GLN A 77 29.13 3.28 -20.17
CA GLN A 77 28.53 4.37 -19.42
C GLN A 77 29.40 4.81 -18.24
N ALA A 78 30.05 3.85 -17.55
CA ALA A 78 30.98 4.15 -16.47
C ALA A 78 32.23 4.94 -17.00
N GLU A 79 32.71 4.60 -18.19
CA GLU A 79 33.78 5.33 -18.88
C GLU A 79 33.34 6.75 -19.27
N GLU A 80 32.20 6.90 -19.94
CA GLU A 80 31.64 8.20 -20.32
C GLU A 80 31.42 9.14 -19.12
N MET A 81 31.06 8.58 -17.97
CA MET A 81 30.89 9.33 -16.73
C MET A 81 32.19 9.56 -15.95
N GLY A 82 33.31 8.96 -16.38
CA GLY A 82 34.62 9.08 -15.71
C GLY A 82 34.65 8.56 -14.27
N ILE A 83 33.87 7.49 -13.99
CA ILE A 83 33.73 6.94 -12.63
C ILE A 83 34.36 5.55 -12.48
N VAL A 84 35.00 4.99 -13.48
CA VAL A 84 35.55 3.62 -13.48
C VAL A 84 36.36 3.33 -12.20
N ASP A 85 37.28 4.25 -11.82
CA ASP A 85 38.17 4.08 -10.66
C ASP A 85 37.46 4.19 -9.32
N LYS A 86 36.17 4.65 -9.30
CA LYS A 86 35.38 4.86 -8.09
C LYS A 86 34.34 3.78 -7.86
N VAL A 87 34.16 2.90 -8.82
CA VAL A 87 33.17 1.80 -8.75
C VAL A 87 33.67 0.75 -7.76
N LYS A 88 32.80 0.24 -6.93
CA LYS A 88 33.10 -0.81 -5.93
C LYS A 88 32.68 -2.17 -6.43
N PRO A 89 33.33 -3.26 -5.95
CA PRO A 89 32.87 -4.61 -6.26
C PRO A 89 31.50 -4.90 -5.60
N ILE A 90 30.77 -5.84 -6.17
CA ILE A 90 29.66 -6.49 -5.46
C ILE A 90 30.23 -7.34 -4.30
N LEU A 91 29.42 -7.54 -3.27
CA LEU A 91 29.79 -8.41 -2.15
C LEU A 91 29.48 -9.89 -2.43
N GLY A 92 28.81 -10.18 -3.53
CA GLY A 92 28.38 -11.50 -3.98
C GLY A 92 26.90 -11.54 -4.36
N MET A 93 26.46 -12.69 -4.84
CA MET A 93 25.04 -12.95 -5.12
C MET A 93 24.23 -12.97 -3.82
N ALA A 94 22.97 -12.58 -3.88
CA ALA A 94 22.06 -12.70 -2.74
C ALA A 94 21.47 -14.12 -2.71
N GLU A 95 22.07 -14.99 -1.91
CA GLU A 95 21.67 -16.39 -1.79
C GLU A 95 20.20 -16.55 -1.36
N GLY A 96 19.53 -17.54 -1.93
CA GLY A 96 18.14 -17.86 -1.61
C GLY A 96 17.10 -16.86 -2.15
N LEU A 97 17.53 -15.86 -2.91
CA LEU A 97 16.65 -14.90 -3.57
C LEU A 97 16.66 -15.10 -5.09
N GLU A 98 15.48 -15.33 -5.64
CA GLU A 98 15.32 -15.50 -7.08
C GLU A 98 15.46 -14.18 -7.85
N PRO A 99 15.89 -14.23 -9.13
CA PRO A 99 15.99 -13.07 -9.99
C PRO A 99 14.65 -12.37 -10.21
N VAL A 100 14.69 -11.08 -10.45
CA VAL A 100 13.53 -10.26 -10.85
C VAL A 100 13.40 -10.32 -12.37
N THR A 101 12.18 -10.39 -12.89
CA THR A 101 11.96 -10.45 -14.33
C THR A 101 12.20 -9.08 -15.01
N LYS A 102 12.43 -9.10 -16.32
CA LYS A 102 12.57 -7.85 -17.09
C LYS A 102 11.30 -7.04 -17.10
N GLU A 103 10.14 -7.72 -17.12
CA GLU A 103 8.80 -7.14 -17.08
C GLU A 103 8.54 -6.42 -15.77
N GLU A 104 9.01 -6.98 -14.64
CA GLU A 104 8.92 -6.31 -13.33
C GLU A 104 9.76 -5.00 -13.34
N ILE A 105 11.00 -5.04 -13.84
CA ILE A 105 11.87 -3.86 -13.92
C ILE A 105 11.26 -2.81 -14.85
N GLU A 106 10.71 -3.20 -15.97
CA GLU A 106 10.03 -2.30 -16.91
C GLU A 106 8.82 -1.64 -16.24
N LEU A 107 7.99 -2.41 -15.54
CA LEU A 107 6.86 -1.89 -14.77
C LEU A 107 7.32 -0.89 -13.70
N TRP A 108 8.39 -1.19 -12.96
CA TRP A 108 8.92 -0.27 -11.94
C TRP A 108 9.39 1.05 -12.54
N ARG A 109 10.07 1.02 -13.68
CA ARG A 109 10.49 2.23 -14.39
C ARG A 109 9.30 3.06 -14.86
N HIS A 110 8.27 2.43 -15.41
CA HIS A 110 7.02 3.11 -15.77
C HIS A 110 6.32 3.75 -14.57
N ILE A 111 6.22 3.04 -13.45
CA ILE A 111 5.65 3.57 -12.20
C ILE A 111 6.47 4.76 -11.70
N ALA A 112 7.79 4.63 -11.65
CA ALA A 112 8.69 5.68 -11.18
C ALA A 112 8.55 6.95 -12.02
N GLU A 113 8.56 6.82 -13.33
CA GLU A 113 8.42 7.92 -14.27
C GLU A 113 7.02 8.57 -14.20
N TYR A 114 5.97 7.74 -14.19
CA TYR A 114 4.60 8.27 -14.21
C TYR A 114 4.21 8.91 -12.88
N TYR A 115 4.59 8.32 -11.74
CA TYR A 115 4.21 8.81 -10.41
C TYR A 115 5.28 9.67 -9.73
N LEU A 116 6.33 10.08 -10.45
CA LEU A 116 7.39 10.99 -10.00
C LEU A 116 8.04 10.52 -8.69
N CYS A 117 8.49 9.28 -8.69
CA CYS A 117 9.27 8.69 -7.62
C CYS A 117 10.51 7.98 -8.18
N THR A 118 11.38 7.48 -7.34
CA THR A 118 12.56 6.74 -7.78
C THR A 118 12.24 5.27 -7.98
N VAL A 119 12.97 4.59 -8.87
CA VAL A 119 12.82 3.14 -9.09
C VAL A 119 13.11 2.37 -7.81
N GLY A 120 14.06 2.85 -6.98
CA GLY A 120 14.36 2.26 -5.69
C GLY A 120 13.20 2.33 -4.68
N GLU A 121 12.38 3.38 -4.72
CA GLU A 121 11.15 3.46 -3.92
C GLU A 121 10.10 2.43 -4.40
N VAL A 122 10.03 2.18 -5.70
CA VAL A 122 9.14 1.14 -6.27
C VAL A 122 9.66 -0.26 -5.89
N TYR A 123 10.95 -0.53 -6.04
CA TYR A 123 11.58 -1.77 -5.61
C TYR A 123 11.32 -2.06 -4.13
N LYS A 124 11.47 -1.07 -3.27
CA LYS A 124 11.16 -1.20 -1.84
C LYS A 124 9.69 -1.54 -1.56
N ALA A 125 8.76 -1.05 -2.38
CA ALA A 125 7.34 -1.36 -2.25
C ALA A 125 7.02 -2.78 -2.74
N ALA A 126 7.65 -3.22 -3.83
CA ALA A 126 7.52 -4.56 -4.38
C ALA A 126 8.14 -5.63 -3.45
N TYR A 127 9.31 -5.33 -2.91
CA TYR A 127 10.07 -6.20 -2.03
C TYR A 127 10.38 -5.48 -0.71
N PRO A 128 9.41 -5.34 0.20
CA PRO A 128 9.66 -4.76 1.52
C PRO A 128 10.75 -5.57 2.22
N ALA A 129 11.74 -4.87 2.77
CA ALA A 129 12.98 -5.42 3.29
C ALA A 129 12.72 -6.74 4.05
N GLN A 130 13.26 -7.82 3.52
CA GLN A 130 13.31 -9.10 4.21
C GLN A 130 14.20 -8.86 5.43
N LYS A 131 13.65 -8.97 6.64
CA LYS A 131 14.51 -9.13 7.81
C LYS A 131 15.27 -10.42 7.55
N VAL A 132 16.58 -10.30 7.34
CA VAL A 132 17.48 -11.47 7.37
C VAL A 132 17.13 -12.20 8.66
N GLU A 133 16.90 -13.49 8.59
CA GLU A 133 16.44 -14.28 9.74
C GLU A 133 17.31 -14.00 10.93
N LYS A 134 16.71 -13.83 12.11
CA LYS A 134 17.45 -13.48 13.34
C LYS A 134 18.65 -14.42 13.56
N GLU A 135 18.53 -15.67 13.14
CA GLU A 135 19.56 -16.70 13.22
C GLU A 135 20.79 -16.38 12.34
N VAL A 136 20.58 -15.93 11.10
CA VAL A 136 21.68 -15.53 10.20
C VAL A 136 22.37 -14.26 10.69
N VAL A 137 21.60 -13.32 11.27
CA VAL A 137 22.18 -12.11 11.90
C VAL A 137 22.96 -12.45 13.15
N GLN A 138 22.47 -13.39 13.96
CA GLN A 138 23.18 -13.87 15.16
C GLN A 138 24.44 -14.65 14.79
N ALA A 139 24.36 -15.61 13.88
CA ALA A 139 25.52 -16.37 13.40
C ALA A 139 26.60 -15.43 12.80
N ARG A 140 26.20 -14.40 12.07
CA ARG A 140 27.13 -13.42 11.51
C ARG A 140 27.71 -12.47 12.56
N GLN A 141 26.93 -12.07 13.57
CA GLN A 141 27.45 -11.29 14.70
C GLN A 141 28.44 -12.12 15.52
N GLU A 142 28.19 -13.40 15.68
CA GLU A 142 29.12 -14.34 16.32
C GLU A 142 30.38 -14.53 15.49
N ALA A 143 30.28 -14.73 14.18
CA ALA A 143 31.43 -14.81 13.28
C ALA A 143 32.30 -13.53 13.30
N LEU A 144 31.68 -12.33 13.26
CA LEU A 144 32.39 -11.06 13.39
C LEU A 144 33.02 -10.87 14.77
N LYS A 145 32.42 -11.43 15.82
CA LYS A 145 32.98 -11.43 17.17
C LYS A 145 34.20 -12.33 17.24
N VAL A 146 34.16 -13.51 16.69
CA VAL A 146 35.27 -14.45 16.56
C VAL A 146 36.42 -13.81 15.77
N GLU A 147 36.16 -13.22 14.61
CA GLU A 147 37.21 -12.53 13.81
C GLU A 147 37.88 -11.36 14.55
N ARG A 148 37.08 -10.59 15.31
CA ARG A 148 37.63 -9.51 16.15
C ARG A 148 38.52 -10.07 17.30
N GLU A 149 38.08 -11.15 17.90
CA GLU A 149 38.84 -11.82 18.96
C GLU A 149 40.15 -12.41 18.42
N GLU A 150 40.11 -13.04 17.23
CA GLU A 150 41.32 -13.53 16.54
C GLU A 150 42.32 -12.41 16.22
N LYS A 151 41.82 -11.29 15.65
CA LYS A 151 42.63 -10.10 15.39
C LYS A 151 43.25 -9.49 16.68
N ASN A 152 42.52 -9.52 17.77
CA ASN A 152 43.04 -9.09 19.07
C ASN A 152 44.11 -10.05 19.60
N ARG A 153 43.89 -11.35 19.50
CA ARG A 153 44.86 -12.38 19.89
C ARG A 153 46.16 -12.24 19.13
N THR A 154 46.09 -12.04 17.80
CA THR A 154 47.29 -11.82 16.95
C THR A 154 48.06 -10.57 17.42
N LYS A 155 47.35 -9.46 17.71
CA LYS A 155 47.97 -8.24 18.20
C LYS A 155 48.68 -8.43 19.56
N ILE A 156 48.07 -9.18 20.47
CA ILE A 156 48.62 -9.47 21.79
C ILE A 156 49.85 -10.38 21.63
N ALA A 157 49.77 -11.41 20.80
CA ALA A 157 50.91 -12.28 20.49
C ALA A 157 52.11 -11.52 19.88
N ASP A 158 51.84 -10.65 18.90
CA ASP A 158 52.88 -9.77 18.33
C ASP A 158 53.51 -8.82 19.38
N LYS A 159 52.68 -8.32 20.30
CA LYS A 159 53.18 -7.46 21.40
C LYS A 159 54.06 -8.26 22.36
N ILE A 160 53.66 -9.48 22.74
CA ILE A 160 54.47 -10.37 23.57
C ILE A 160 55.81 -10.62 22.89
N LYS A 161 55.86 -11.01 21.64
CA LYS A 161 57.09 -11.26 20.89
C LYS A 161 58.01 -10.08 20.89
N ARG A 162 57.52 -8.86 20.67
CA ARG A 162 58.35 -7.63 20.75
C ARG A 162 58.90 -7.34 22.12
N LEU A 163 58.15 -7.65 23.17
CA LEU A 163 58.60 -7.49 24.54
C LEU A 163 59.65 -8.52 24.92
N GLU A 164 59.51 -9.76 24.46
CA GLU A 164 60.53 -10.84 24.61
C GLU A 164 61.83 -10.44 23.97
N GLU A 165 61.83 -9.99 22.71
CA GLU A 165 63.02 -9.49 22.01
C GLU A 165 63.69 -8.34 22.75
N ARG A 166 62.92 -7.45 23.37
CA ARG A 166 63.43 -6.34 24.20
C ARG A 166 64.03 -6.81 25.52
N ALA A 167 63.37 -7.78 26.19
CA ALA A 167 63.87 -8.39 27.43
C ALA A 167 65.16 -9.14 27.19
N GLU A 168 65.28 -9.87 26.11
CA GLU A 168 66.48 -10.59 25.69
C GLU A 168 67.65 -9.63 25.41
N LYS A 169 67.37 -8.52 24.70
CA LYS A 169 68.35 -7.46 24.47
C LYS A 169 68.81 -6.78 25.71
N LYS A 170 67.95 -6.63 26.74
CA LYS A 170 68.37 -6.11 28.07
C LYS A 170 69.17 -7.12 28.85
N ALA A 171 68.89 -8.40 28.73
CA ALA A 171 69.73 -9.47 29.30
C ALA A 171 71.15 -9.46 28.73
N GLU A 172 71.32 -9.33 27.41
CA GLU A 172 72.61 -9.21 26.77
C GLU A 172 73.41 -7.98 27.21
N LEU A 173 72.69 -6.83 27.33
CA LEU A 173 73.34 -5.61 27.82
C LEU A 173 73.78 -5.73 29.26
N ALA A 174 73.00 -6.40 30.10
CA ALA A 174 73.43 -6.71 31.50
C ALA A 174 74.67 -7.60 31.59
N ALA A 175 74.72 -8.62 30.66
CA ALA A 175 75.92 -9.50 30.63
C ALA A 175 77.21 -8.78 30.16
N LYS A 176 77.10 -7.76 29.31
CA LYS A 176 78.19 -6.98 28.75
C LYS A 176 78.57 -5.81 29.66
N ALA A 177 77.77 -5.49 30.66
CA ALA A 177 78.05 -4.31 31.57
C ALA A 177 79.17 -4.57 32.52
N ARG A 178 80.22 -3.65 32.52
CA ARG A 178 81.40 -3.70 33.44
C ARG A 178 81.15 -3.03 34.76
N LYS A 179 80.14 -2.16 34.91
CA LYS A 179 79.78 -1.47 36.16
C LYS A 179 78.57 -2.17 36.80
N SER A 180 78.66 -2.39 38.16
CA SER A 180 77.59 -3.05 38.93
C SER A 180 76.26 -2.34 38.81
N GLU A 181 76.24 -1.03 38.96
CA GLU A 181 75.08 -0.16 38.88
C GLU A 181 74.36 -0.26 37.54
N SER A 182 75.10 -0.33 36.43
CA SER A 182 74.52 -0.48 35.05
C SER A 182 73.96 -1.88 34.86
N ARG A 183 74.52 -2.90 35.43
CA ARG A 183 74.09 -4.28 35.39
C ARG A 183 72.78 -4.45 36.15
N GLU A 184 72.66 -3.93 37.33
CA GLU A 184 71.48 -3.96 38.18
C GLU A 184 70.31 -3.22 37.51
N ARG A 185 70.56 -2.09 36.89
CA ARG A 185 69.56 -1.35 36.14
C ARG A 185 69.00 -2.15 34.93
N TYR A 186 69.86 -2.77 34.14
CA TYR A 186 69.41 -3.58 33.03
C TYR A 186 68.61 -4.85 33.43
N LEU A 187 69.00 -5.45 34.59
CA LEU A 187 68.26 -6.57 35.16
C LEU A 187 66.85 -6.16 35.67
N ALA A 188 66.75 -5.01 36.32
CA ALA A 188 65.46 -4.47 36.76
C ALA A 188 64.54 -4.11 35.58
N GLU A 189 65.12 -3.52 34.51
CA GLU A 189 64.40 -3.24 33.32
C GLU A 189 63.90 -4.55 32.60
N LYS A 190 64.71 -5.62 32.65
CA LYS A 190 64.29 -6.95 32.12
C LYS A 190 63.19 -7.53 32.98
N GLU A 191 63.26 -7.49 34.28
CA GLU A 191 62.25 -8.03 35.22
C GLU A 191 60.93 -7.31 35.08
N MET A 192 60.89 -5.99 34.79
CA MET A 192 59.72 -5.24 34.47
C MET A 192 59.08 -5.71 33.16
N LEU A 193 59.88 -5.97 32.11
CA LEU A 193 59.40 -6.46 30.82
C LEU A 193 58.83 -7.89 30.94
N GLU A 194 59.46 -8.75 31.70
CA GLU A 194 59.00 -10.11 32.01
C GLU A 194 57.68 -10.09 32.78
N GLY A 195 57.51 -9.13 33.72
CA GLY A 195 56.24 -8.90 34.40
C GLY A 195 55.10 -8.48 33.44
N GLU A 196 55.39 -7.57 32.48
CA GLU A 196 54.43 -7.14 31.45
C GLU A 196 54.05 -8.31 30.50
N ILE A 197 55.03 -9.12 30.11
CA ILE A 197 54.83 -10.34 29.31
C ILE A 197 53.90 -11.32 30.09
N GLY A 198 54.16 -11.55 31.36
CA GLY A 198 53.36 -12.43 32.19
C GLY A 198 51.88 -12.02 32.30
N LEU A 199 51.61 -10.70 32.35
CA LEU A 199 50.25 -10.17 32.32
C LEU A 199 49.57 -10.43 30.99
N LEU A 200 50.22 -10.15 29.85
CA LEU A 200 49.70 -10.34 28.52
C LEU A 200 49.47 -11.85 28.17
N VAL A 201 50.34 -12.73 28.65
CA VAL A 201 50.17 -14.19 28.50
C VAL A 201 48.94 -14.68 29.28
N ARG A 202 48.69 -14.15 30.48
CA ARG A 202 47.47 -14.47 31.25
C ARG A 202 46.20 -13.99 30.52
N GLU A 203 46.26 -12.78 29.95
CA GLU A 203 45.17 -12.22 29.15
C GLU A 203 44.89 -13.12 27.92
N LEU A 204 45.93 -13.49 27.20
CA LEU A 204 45.81 -14.41 26.04
C LEU A 204 45.24 -15.77 26.42
N THR A 205 45.68 -16.33 27.56
CA THR A 205 45.20 -17.64 28.06
C THR A 205 43.73 -17.58 28.50
N SER A 206 43.33 -16.46 29.12
CA SER A 206 41.90 -16.24 29.47
C SER A 206 41.02 -16.19 28.25
N MET A 207 41.44 -15.49 27.18
CA MET A 207 40.71 -15.45 25.90
C MET A 207 40.62 -16.82 25.23
N VAL A 208 41.60 -17.69 25.36
CA VAL A 208 41.57 -19.07 24.85
C VAL A 208 40.61 -19.94 25.66
N GLY A 209 40.57 -19.76 26.99
CA GLY A 209 39.68 -20.50 27.88
C GLY A 209 38.17 -20.17 27.67
N GLU A 210 37.86 -18.93 27.29
CA GLU A 210 36.49 -18.56 26.92
C GLU A 210 36.07 -19.16 25.58
N LEU A 211 36.95 -19.22 24.58
CA LEU A 211 36.68 -19.79 23.29
C LEU A 211 36.41 -21.32 23.36
N CYS A 212 37.16 -22.03 24.18
CA CYS A 212 36.94 -23.46 24.40
C CYS A 212 35.59 -23.78 25.08
N ARG A 213 35.05 -22.85 25.85
CA ARG A 213 33.70 -23.01 26.43
C ARG A 213 32.58 -22.72 25.42
N THR A 214 32.81 -21.86 24.45
CA THR A 214 31.85 -21.51 23.41
C THR A 214 31.88 -22.46 22.20
N THR A 215 33.03 -23.07 21.89
CA THR A 215 33.18 -24.03 20.78
C THR A 215 32.97 -25.51 21.20
N GLY A 216 32.91 -25.78 22.50
CA GLY A 216 32.71 -27.14 23.04
C GLY A 216 31.31 -27.75 22.89
N SER A 217 30.37 -27.04 22.23
CA SER A 217 29.00 -27.53 21.99
C SER A 217 28.70 -27.98 20.55
N VAL A 218 29.70 -28.06 19.67
CA VAL A 218 29.49 -28.39 18.24
C VAL A 218 30.35 -29.56 17.79
N THR A 219 30.52 -30.58 18.60
CA THR A 219 31.02 -31.90 18.11
C THR A 219 30.25 -33.02 18.80
N GLY A 220 29.12 -33.39 18.25
CA GLY A 220 28.31 -34.52 18.62
C GLY A 220 27.47 -34.93 17.43
N TYR A 221 28.08 -35.61 16.45
CA TYR A 221 27.36 -36.41 15.50
C TYR A 221 26.99 -37.71 16.19
N GLY A 222 25.68 -38.02 16.22
CA GLY A 222 25.17 -39.33 16.54
C GLY A 222 24.05 -39.31 17.58
N ASP A 223 22.89 -39.73 17.10
CA ASP A 223 21.74 -40.31 17.77
C ASP A 223 20.61 -39.40 18.27
N SER A 224 19.54 -39.56 17.50
CA SER A 224 18.13 -39.57 17.94
C SER A 224 17.71 -38.47 18.96
N VAL A 225 17.24 -37.38 18.47
CA VAL A 225 16.37 -36.48 19.24
C VAL A 225 14.91 -36.82 18.94
N THR A 226 14.29 -37.49 19.91
CA THR A 226 12.85 -37.66 20.00
C THR A 226 12.22 -36.27 20.17
N TYR A 227 11.43 -35.86 19.19
CA TYR A 227 10.57 -34.71 19.31
C TYR A 227 9.47 -34.97 20.33
N HIS A 228 9.43 -34.22 21.41
CA HIS A 228 8.21 -34.06 22.17
C HIS A 228 7.23 -33.21 21.32
N GLN A 229 6.21 -33.90 20.86
CA GLN A 229 4.98 -33.28 20.36
C GLN A 229 4.25 -32.72 21.56
N ASP A 230 4.11 -31.40 21.62
CA ASP A 230 3.01 -30.70 22.30
C ASP A 230 3.10 -29.24 21.96
N GLU A 231 2.71 -28.90 20.73
CA GLU A 231 2.07 -27.66 20.34
C GLU A 231 1.47 -27.91 18.95
N GLU A 232 0.15 -28.04 18.90
CA GLU A 232 -0.60 -28.17 17.66
C GLU A 232 -0.32 -26.93 16.78
N PRO A 233 0.16 -27.11 15.54
CA PRO A 233 0.14 -26.01 14.59
C PRO A 233 -1.32 -25.76 14.25
N ILE A 234 -1.79 -24.53 14.46
CA ILE A 234 -3.04 -24.05 13.88
C ILE A 234 -2.87 -24.19 12.36
N GLY A 235 -3.32 -25.30 11.85
CA GLY A 235 -3.28 -25.69 10.47
C GLY A 235 -4.17 -24.75 9.65
N GLY A 236 -3.56 -23.86 8.88
CA GLY A 236 -4.12 -23.42 7.65
C GLY A 236 -3.89 -24.53 6.63
N SER A 237 -4.87 -25.39 6.49
CA SER A 237 -4.86 -26.46 5.51
C SER A 237 -4.74 -25.88 4.11
N ILE A 238 -3.70 -26.27 3.37
CA ILE A 238 -3.88 -26.54 1.94
C ILE A 238 -5.05 -27.52 1.92
N ILE A 239 -6.19 -27.08 1.38
CA ILE A 239 -7.33 -27.97 1.19
C ILE A 239 -6.80 -29.07 0.28
N GLU A 240 -6.56 -30.26 0.84
CA GLU A 240 -6.32 -31.44 0.04
C GLU A 240 -7.54 -31.58 -0.87
N THR A 241 -7.30 -31.44 -2.15
CA THR A 241 -8.28 -31.49 -3.21
C THR A 241 -8.95 -32.85 -3.21
N SER A 242 -10.18 -32.92 -2.70
CA SER A 242 -11.13 -33.85 -3.28
C SER A 242 -11.22 -33.51 -4.78
N GLU A 243 -11.13 -34.48 -5.67
CA GLU A 243 -11.39 -34.34 -7.11
C GLU A 243 -12.75 -33.67 -7.32
N GLY A 244 -12.77 -32.34 -7.27
CA GLY A 244 -13.94 -31.53 -7.51
C GLY A 244 -14.05 -31.32 -9.00
N THR A 245 -15.10 -31.86 -9.59
CA THR A 245 -15.54 -31.52 -10.95
C THR A 245 -15.60 -30.01 -11.06
N GLU A 246 -14.83 -29.43 -11.98
CA GLU A 246 -14.87 -28.00 -12.31
C GLU A 246 -16.33 -27.59 -12.54
N LYS A 247 -16.82 -26.65 -11.75
CA LYS A 247 -18.18 -26.15 -11.85
C LYS A 247 -18.32 -25.35 -13.17
N GLU A 248 -19.07 -25.87 -14.11
CA GLU A 248 -19.30 -25.17 -15.38
C GLU A 248 -20.09 -23.88 -15.14
N ILE A 249 -19.51 -22.76 -15.58
CA ILE A 249 -20.13 -21.44 -15.43
C ILE A 249 -21.15 -21.24 -16.53
N SER A 250 -22.42 -21.24 -16.15
CA SER A 250 -23.54 -20.94 -17.05
C SER A 250 -23.86 -19.45 -17.04
N LEU A 251 -23.83 -18.81 -18.20
CA LEU A 251 -24.18 -17.42 -18.39
C LEU A 251 -25.63 -17.28 -18.87
N SER A 252 -26.33 -16.25 -18.42
CA SER A 252 -27.63 -15.86 -18.99
C SER A 252 -27.43 -15.27 -20.39
N ALA A 253 -28.50 -15.20 -21.20
CA ALA A 253 -28.40 -14.63 -22.54
C ALA A 253 -27.83 -13.23 -22.62
N ALA A 254 -28.14 -12.36 -21.63
CA ALA A 254 -27.58 -11.01 -21.54
C ALA A 254 -26.09 -11.01 -21.15
N GLN A 255 -25.67 -11.92 -20.28
CA GLN A 255 -24.28 -12.09 -19.92
C GLN A 255 -23.47 -12.68 -21.09
N GLU A 256 -24.04 -13.61 -21.86
CA GLU A 256 -23.39 -14.20 -23.03
C GLU A 256 -23.17 -13.16 -24.15
N GLU A 257 -24.12 -12.27 -24.36
CA GLU A 257 -23.98 -11.14 -25.28
C GLU A 257 -22.85 -10.19 -24.81
N ALA A 258 -22.83 -9.86 -23.51
CA ALA A 258 -21.81 -9.01 -22.93
C ALA A 258 -20.42 -9.66 -23.03
N TYR A 259 -20.33 -10.95 -22.72
CA TYR A 259 -19.11 -11.74 -22.83
C TYR A 259 -18.57 -11.74 -24.27
N SER A 260 -19.39 -11.98 -25.26
CA SER A 260 -19.01 -11.97 -26.67
C SER A 260 -18.48 -10.60 -27.10
N LYS A 261 -19.13 -9.50 -26.69
CA LYS A 261 -18.66 -8.13 -26.94
C LYS A 261 -17.32 -7.85 -26.28
N ILE A 262 -17.07 -8.35 -25.05
CA ILE A 262 -15.78 -8.22 -24.38
C ILE A 262 -14.69 -8.90 -25.20
N LYS A 263 -14.94 -10.10 -25.71
CA LYS A 263 -13.98 -10.83 -26.57
C LYS A 263 -13.65 -10.08 -27.86
N GLU A 264 -14.62 -9.43 -28.48
CA GLU A 264 -14.38 -8.57 -29.65
C GLU A 264 -13.51 -7.35 -29.30
N ILE A 265 -13.68 -6.77 -28.11
CA ILE A 265 -12.86 -5.66 -27.63
C ILE A 265 -11.42 -6.13 -27.38
N PHE A 266 -11.23 -7.28 -26.76
CA PHE A 266 -9.93 -7.89 -26.53
C PHE A 266 -9.21 -8.22 -27.84
N ALA A 267 -9.91 -8.72 -28.84
CA ALA A 267 -9.36 -8.96 -30.18
C ALA A 267 -8.81 -7.69 -30.84
N LYS A 268 -9.33 -6.51 -30.47
CA LYS A 268 -8.83 -5.19 -30.91
C LYS A 268 -7.68 -4.65 -30.05
N GLY A 269 -7.19 -5.41 -29.07
CA GLY A 269 -6.13 -5.02 -28.15
C GLY A 269 -6.52 -3.86 -27.22
N LYS A 270 -7.81 -3.70 -26.90
CA LYS A 270 -8.31 -2.62 -26.05
C LYS A 270 -8.77 -3.15 -24.69
N PRO A 271 -8.61 -2.36 -23.61
CA PRO A 271 -9.29 -2.62 -22.35
C PRO A 271 -10.81 -2.57 -22.51
N ALA A 272 -11.55 -3.48 -21.86
CA ALA A 272 -13.01 -3.48 -21.81
C ALA A 272 -13.48 -2.84 -20.51
N LEU A 273 -14.47 -1.94 -20.58
CA LEU A 273 -15.21 -1.43 -19.43
C LEU A 273 -16.58 -2.13 -19.39
N LEU A 274 -16.80 -2.95 -18.39
CA LEU A 274 -18.09 -3.59 -18.10
C LEU A 274 -18.87 -2.71 -17.11
N HIS A 275 -19.78 -1.91 -17.63
CA HIS A 275 -20.72 -1.12 -16.86
C HIS A 275 -21.98 -1.97 -16.60
N GLY A 276 -22.11 -2.48 -15.39
CA GLY A 276 -23.24 -3.35 -15.04
C GLY A 276 -23.82 -2.97 -13.68
N VAL A 277 -25.14 -2.84 -13.60
CA VAL A 277 -25.84 -2.53 -12.35
C VAL A 277 -25.47 -3.53 -11.23
N THR A 278 -25.63 -3.11 -9.98
CA THR A 278 -25.38 -4.01 -8.84
C THR A 278 -26.29 -5.24 -8.93
N GLY A 279 -25.71 -6.45 -8.80
CA GLY A 279 -26.45 -7.70 -8.94
C GLY A 279 -26.75 -8.12 -10.38
N SER A 280 -26.09 -7.54 -11.38
CA SER A 280 -26.21 -7.96 -12.79
C SER A 280 -25.42 -9.23 -13.14
N GLY A 281 -24.61 -9.73 -12.21
CA GLY A 281 -23.79 -10.93 -12.41
C GLY A 281 -22.48 -10.65 -13.17
N LYS A 282 -21.85 -9.51 -12.95
CA LYS A 282 -20.51 -9.21 -13.52
C LYS A 282 -19.47 -10.27 -13.15
N THR A 283 -19.55 -10.79 -11.94
CA THR A 283 -18.61 -11.80 -11.41
C THR A 283 -18.63 -13.07 -12.25
N GLU A 284 -19.77 -13.54 -12.73
CA GLU A 284 -19.88 -14.73 -13.59
C GLU A 284 -19.11 -14.54 -14.90
N ILE A 285 -19.18 -13.34 -15.49
CA ILE A 285 -18.43 -13.00 -16.70
C ILE A 285 -16.91 -13.02 -16.40
N TYR A 286 -16.50 -12.47 -15.24
CA TYR A 286 -15.09 -12.50 -14.85
C TYR A 286 -14.58 -13.94 -14.66
N LEU A 287 -15.34 -14.77 -13.96
CA LEU A 287 -14.97 -16.17 -13.73
C LEU A 287 -14.88 -16.95 -15.05
N LYS A 288 -15.81 -16.72 -16.01
CA LYS A 288 -15.76 -17.36 -17.33
C LYS A 288 -14.52 -16.95 -18.13
N LEU A 289 -14.17 -15.65 -18.13
CA LEU A 289 -12.96 -15.14 -18.77
C LEU A 289 -11.69 -15.69 -18.11
N ALA A 290 -11.69 -15.81 -16.79
CA ALA A 290 -10.59 -16.40 -16.03
C ALA A 290 -10.41 -17.88 -16.37
N GLN A 291 -11.50 -18.66 -16.41
CA GLN A 291 -11.48 -20.08 -16.77
C GLN A 291 -10.87 -20.31 -18.16
N GLU A 292 -11.26 -19.53 -19.15
CA GLU A 292 -10.66 -19.61 -20.49
C GLU A 292 -9.18 -19.24 -20.50
N THR A 293 -8.80 -18.23 -19.73
CA THR A 293 -7.40 -17.79 -19.64
C THR A 293 -6.51 -18.86 -19.01
N LEU A 294 -7.01 -19.52 -17.94
CA LEU A 294 -6.33 -20.64 -17.31
C LEU A 294 -6.20 -21.84 -18.26
N ALA A 295 -7.25 -22.15 -19.03
CA ALA A 295 -7.21 -23.21 -20.02
C ALA A 295 -6.16 -22.99 -21.13
N MET A 296 -5.72 -21.72 -21.34
CA MET A 296 -4.59 -21.37 -22.20
C MET A 296 -3.23 -21.47 -21.48
N GLY A 297 -3.17 -21.96 -20.24
CA GLY A 297 -1.97 -22.01 -19.41
C GLY A 297 -1.47 -20.64 -18.93
N LYS A 298 -2.34 -19.61 -18.94
CA LYS A 298 -1.98 -18.26 -18.53
C LYS A 298 -2.57 -17.88 -17.17
N ASN A 299 -1.86 -17.01 -16.46
CA ASN A 299 -2.27 -16.51 -15.15
C ASN A 299 -3.31 -15.40 -15.25
N VAL A 300 -4.12 -15.27 -14.20
CA VAL A 300 -5.13 -14.23 -14.05
C VAL A 300 -4.86 -13.43 -12.79
N LEU A 301 -4.84 -12.11 -12.90
CA LEU A 301 -4.81 -11.19 -11.75
C LEU A 301 -6.21 -10.59 -11.56
N TYR A 302 -6.86 -10.90 -10.44
CA TYR A 302 -8.15 -10.35 -10.06
C TYR A 302 -7.97 -9.34 -8.94
N LEU A 303 -8.07 -8.05 -9.26
CA LEU A 303 -7.94 -6.96 -8.32
C LEU A 303 -9.31 -6.53 -7.77
N VAL A 304 -9.36 -6.38 -6.45
CA VAL A 304 -10.52 -5.86 -5.72
C VAL A 304 -10.09 -4.74 -4.76
N PRO A 305 -11.01 -3.81 -4.40
CA PRO A 305 -10.75 -2.86 -3.33
C PRO A 305 -10.49 -3.55 -1.99
N GLU A 306 -9.63 -2.98 -1.13
CA GLU A 306 -9.31 -3.57 0.19
C GLU A 306 -10.55 -3.90 1.03
N ILE A 307 -11.60 -3.07 0.94
CA ILE A 307 -12.85 -3.25 1.69
C ILE A 307 -13.76 -4.32 1.05
N ALA A 308 -13.60 -4.58 -0.25
CA ALA A 308 -14.42 -5.56 -0.98
C ALA A 308 -13.89 -6.99 -0.88
N LEU A 309 -12.65 -7.18 -0.41
CA LEU A 309 -12.06 -8.50 -0.18
C LEU A 309 -12.72 -9.14 1.06
N SER A 310 -13.88 -9.74 0.85
CA SER A 310 -14.64 -10.46 1.87
C SER A 310 -14.44 -11.97 1.71
N ARG A 311 -14.60 -12.72 2.80
CA ARG A 311 -14.59 -14.18 2.75
C ARG A 311 -15.62 -14.73 1.77
N GLN A 312 -16.80 -14.11 1.67
CA GLN A 312 -17.84 -14.52 0.73
C GLN A 312 -17.37 -14.46 -0.74
N LEU A 313 -16.58 -13.43 -1.11
CA LEU A 313 -16.01 -13.34 -2.45
C LEU A 313 -14.91 -14.38 -2.64
N GLU A 314 -14.05 -14.55 -1.64
CA GLU A 314 -12.98 -15.55 -1.63
C GLU A 314 -13.57 -16.97 -1.75
N ASP A 315 -14.54 -17.32 -0.91
CA ASP A 315 -15.24 -18.61 -0.95
C ASP A 315 -15.88 -18.86 -2.31
N ARG A 316 -16.55 -17.85 -2.88
CA ARG A 316 -17.19 -17.96 -4.18
C ARG A 316 -16.22 -18.19 -5.33
N ILE A 317 -15.06 -17.53 -5.30
CA ILE A 317 -14.02 -17.69 -6.32
C ILE A 317 -13.31 -19.03 -6.13
N SER A 318 -13.04 -19.45 -4.90
CA SER A 318 -12.41 -20.73 -4.59
C SER A 318 -13.27 -21.94 -4.93
N GLU A 319 -14.62 -21.81 -4.89
CA GLU A 319 -15.53 -22.86 -5.42
C GLU A 319 -15.29 -23.14 -6.90
N THR A 320 -14.85 -22.14 -7.67
CA THR A 320 -14.59 -22.29 -9.11
C THR A 320 -13.12 -22.60 -9.40
N PHE A 321 -12.21 -22.03 -8.60
CA PHE A 321 -10.77 -22.14 -8.74
C PHE A 321 -10.16 -22.63 -7.42
N PRO A 322 -10.02 -23.96 -7.22
CA PRO A 322 -9.49 -24.53 -5.96
C PRO A 322 -8.06 -24.06 -5.62
N GLU A 323 -7.25 -23.78 -6.63
CA GLU A 323 -5.86 -23.27 -6.46
C GLU A 323 -5.79 -21.73 -6.43
N LEU A 324 -6.76 -21.09 -5.79
CA LEU A 324 -6.81 -19.63 -5.66
C LEU A 324 -5.68 -19.09 -4.78
N LEU A 325 -4.87 -18.20 -5.31
CA LEU A 325 -3.84 -17.48 -4.55
C LEU A 325 -4.40 -16.14 -4.04
N VAL A 326 -4.50 -15.98 -2.73
CA VAL A 326 -5.01 -14.74 -2.11
C VAL A 326 -3.84 -13.87 -1.63
N PHE A 327 -3.87 -12.58 -1.97
CA PHE A 327 -2.82 -11.63 -1.61
C PHE A 327 -3.35 -10.26 -1.20
N HIS A 328 -3.17 -9.91 0.08
CA HIS A 328 -3.54 -8.57 0.60
C HIS A 328 -2.59 -8.10 1.72
N SER A 329 -2.78 -6.85 2.17
CA SER A 329 -1.91 -6.22 3.18
C SER A 329 -1.91 -6.95 4.53
N GLY A 330 -3.01 -7.59 4.90
CA GLY A 330 -3.18 -8.33 6.16
C GLY A 330 -2.57 -9.73 6.21
N GLU A 331 -2.07 -10.27 5.07
CA GLU A 331 -1.44 -11.57 5.03
C GLU A 331 -0.08 -11.58 5.74
N THR A 332 0.29 -12.75 6.30
CA THR A 332 1.60 -12.97 6.92
C THR A 332 2.72 -12.89 5.88
N MET A 333 3.94 -12.54 6.31
CA MET A 333 5.09 -12.48 5.41
C MET A 333 5.44 -13.85 4.81
N SER A 334 5.19 -14.93 5.55
CA SER A 334 5.38 -16.30 5.04
C SER A 334 4.43 -16.60 3.87
N ARG A 335 3.14 -16.31 4.03
CA ARG A 335 2.14 -16.50 2.98
C ARG A 335 2.43 -15.65 1.74
N LYS A 336 2.86 -14.40 1.93
CA LYS A 336 3.27 -13.52 0.82
C LYS A 336 4.45 -14.09 0.02
N ARG A 337 5.43 -14.70 0.70
CA ARG A 337 6.56 -15.35 0.04
C ARG A 337 6.11 -16.59 -0.73
N GLU A 338 5.27 -17.42 -0.13
CA GLU A 338 4.72 -18.63 -0.76
C GLU A 338 4.00 -18.29 -2.08
N VAL A 339 3.08 -17.30 -2.07
CA VAL A 339 2.40 -16.84 -3.28
C VAL A 339 3.40 -16.34 -4.33
N ALA A 340 4.41 -15.58 -3.92
CA ALA A 340 5.43 -15.08 -4.84
C ALA A 340 6.26 -16.22 -5.45
N THR A 341 6.61 -17.25 -4.68
CA THR A 341 7.34 -18.43 -5.15
C THR A 341 6.52 -19.22 -6.16
N VAL A 342 5.25 -19.51 -5.85
CA VAL A 342 4.36 -20.21 -6.79
C VAL A 342 4.26 -19.46 -8.12
N LEU A 343 4.08 -18.13 -8.10
CA LEU A 343 3.95 -17.33 -9.31
C LEU A 343 5.25 -17.27 -10.15
N ARG A 344 6.41 -17.37 -9.52
CA ARG A 344 7.70 -17.40 -10.24
C ARG A 344 7.88 -18.69 -11.06
N HIS A 345 7.37 -19.80 -10.55
CA HIS A 345 7.45 -21.10 -11.22
C HIS A 345 6.22 -21.38 -12.10
N ALA A 346 5.19 -20.54 -12.03
CA ALA A 346 3.98 -20.68 -12.83
C ALA A 346 4.28 -20.64 -14.35
N GLY A 347 3.75 -21.63 -15.07
CA GLY A 347 3.92 -21.71 -16.53
C GLY A 347 5.25 -22.31 -16.99
N GLU A 348 6.03 -22.94 -16.10
CA GLU A 348 7.14 -23.79 -16.50
C GLU A 348 6.60 -25.10 -17.14
N PRO A 349 7.34 -25.69 -18.12
CA PRO A 349 6.83 -26.83 -18.90
C PRO A 349 6.43 -28.05 -18.07
N ALA A 350 6.91 -28.17 -16.83
CA ALA A 350 6.61 -29.28 -15.96
C ALA A 350 5.23 -29.20 -15.27
N GLU A 351 4.65 -28.00 -15.12
CA GLU A 351 3.38 -27.81 -14.40
C GLU A 351 2.21 -27.41 -15.30
N GLY A 352 2.45 -26.68 -16.41
CA GLY A 352 1.44 -26.35 -17.45
C GLY A 352 0.16 -25.64 -16.97
N LYS A 353 0.05 -25.35 -15.67
CA LYS A 353 -1.13 -24.77 -15.04
C LYS A 353 -1.00 -23.27 -14.86
N GLY A 354 -2.11 -22.54 -15.13
CA GLY A 354 -2.24 -21.14 -14.76
C GLY A 354 -2.87 -20.99 -13.37
N TYR A 355 -2.64 -19.86 -12.71
CA TYR A 355 -3.19 -19.53 -11.39
C TYR A 355 -4.07 -18.28 -11.43
N VAL A 356 -5.10 -18.25 -10.59
CA VAL A 356 -5.85 -17.03 -10.28
C VAL A 356 -5.28 -16.41 -9.02
N VAL A 357 -4.86 -15.16 -9.13
CA VAL A 357 -4.42 -14.34 -8.00
C VAL A 357 -5.54 -13.35 -7.66
N LEU A 358 -6.20 -13.54 -6.53
CA LEU A 358 -7.15 -12.58 -5.98
C LEU A 358 -6.40 -11.65 -5.02
N GLY A 359 -6.42 -10.36 -5.29
CA GLY A 359 -5.69 -9.44 -4.43
C GLY A 359 -6.15 -8.01 -4.46
N THR A 360 -5.59 -7.23 -3.55
CA THR A 360 -5.76 -5.78 -3.52
C THR A 360 -4.71 -5.10 -4.40
N ARG A 361 -4.70 -3.76 -4.46
CA ARG A 361 -3.74 -3.00 -5.28
C ARG A 361 -2.28 -3.43 -5.16
N SER A 362 -1.86 -3.98 -4.00
CA SER A 362 -0.48 -4.42 -3.79
C SER A 362 -0.12 -5.71 -4.54
N ALA A 363 -1.11 -6.49 -5.00
CA ALA A 363 -0.88 -7.69 -5.78
C ALA A 363 -0.24 -7.41 -7.16
N ILE A 364 -0.29 -6.18 -7.63
CA ILE A 364 0.40 -5.73 -8.84
C ILE A 364 1.92 -5.92 -8.76
N PHE A 365 2.50 -5.88 -7.56
CA PHE A 365 3.93 -6.05 -7.34
C PHE A 365 4.38 -7.51 -7.17
N LEU A 366 3.47 -8.47 -7.30
CA LEU A 366 3.85 -9.87 -7.33
C LEU A 366 4.63 -10.21 -8.60
N PRO A 367 5.52 -11.19 -8.57
CA PRO A 367 6.31 -11.61 -9.73
C PRO A 367 5.46 -12.42 -10.73
N HIS A 368 4.56 -11.73 -11.41
CA HIS A 368 3.71 -12.37 -12.42
C HIS A 368 4.54 -12.90 -13.59
N LYS A 369 4.29 -14.14 -13.97
CA LYS A 369 4.74 -14.73 -15.23
C LYS A 369 3.51 -15.10 -16.07
N ASN A 370 3.68 -15.10 -17.38
CA ASN A 370 2.65 -15.58 -18.32
C ASN A 370 1.23 -15.04 -18.03
N LEU A 371 1.14 -13.73 -17.67
CA LEU A 371 -0.12 -13.08 -17.34
C LEU A 371 -0.99 -12.94 -18.60
N GLY A 372 -2.22 -13.44 -18.57
CA GLY A 372 -3.15 -13.43 -19.70
C GLY A 372 -4.35 -12.50 -19.52
N LEU A 373 -4.78 -12.29 -18.28
CA LEU A 373 -5.96 -11.48 -17.97
C LEU A 373 -5.75 -10.68 -16.67
N VAL A 374 -6.15 -9.41 -16.70
CA VAL A 374 -6.25 -8.56 -15.52
C VAL A 374 -7.70 -8.11 -15.36
N ILE A 375 -8.30 -8.45 -14.22
CA ILE A 375 -9.64 -8.04 -13.82
C ILE A 375 -9.50 -6.96 -12.75
N VAL A 376 -10.15 -5.82 -12.93
CA VAL A 376 -10.19 -4.74 -11.93
C VAL A 376 -11.66 -4.51 -11.59
N ASP A 377 -12.11 -5.09 -10.49
CA ASP A 377 -13.49 -4.93 -10.05
C ASP A 377 -13.65 -3.64 -9.23
N GLU A 378 -14.85 -3.05 -9.26
CA GLU A 378 -15.15 -1.74 -8.66
C GLU A 378 -14.07 -0.69 -9.00
N GLU A 379 -13.74 -0.54 -10.31
CA GLU A 379 -12.60 0.24 -10.84
C GLU A 379 -12.57 1.70 -10.37
N HIS A 380 -13.74 2.24 -9.99
CA HIS A 380 -13.92 3.61 -9.51
C HIS A 380 -13.47 3.80 -8.07
N ASP A 381 -13.20 2.71 -7.32
CA ASP A 381 -12.92 2.78 -5.89
C ASP A 381 -11.64 3.55 -5.58
N THR A 382 -11.73 4.45 -4.60
CA THR A 382 -10.62 5.31 -4.21
C THR A 382 -9.47 4.56 -3.54
N SER A 383 -9.69 3.34 -3.02
CA SER A 383 -8.65 2.52 -2.39
C SER A 383 -7.58 2.02 -3.36
N TYR A 384 -7.86 2.06 -4.67
CA TYR A 384 -6.83 1.81 -5.68
C TYR A 384 -5.74 2.88 -5.71
N LYS A 385 -5.98 4.08 -5.17
CA LYS A 385 -4.96 5.12 -5.07
C LYS A 385 -4.18 5.01 -3.77
N GLN A 386 -2.85 4.86 -3.86
CA GLN A 386 -1.95 4.97 -2.72
C GLN A 386 -1.53 6.43 -2.52
N ASP A 387 -1.83 6.99 -1.35
CA ASP A 387 -1.47 8.36 -1.01
C ASP A 387 -0.10 8.44 -0.32
N SER A 388 0.25 7.44 0.47
CA SER A 388 1.53 7.33 1.21
C SER A 388 1.79 5.88 1.60
N PRO A 389 3.05 5.44 1.65
CA PRO A 389 4.27 6.10 1.17
C PRO A 389 4.37 6.14 -0.35
N ALA A 390 5.50 6.66 -0.90
CA ALA A 390 5.84 6.46 -2.32
C ALA A 390 6.13 4.95 -2.58
N PRO A 391 5.83 4.48 -3.79
CA PRO A 391 5.19 5.13 -4.94
C PRO A 391 3.71 5.45 -4.69
N ARG A 392 3.30 6.67 -5.07
CA ARG A 392 1.89 7.10 -4.94
C ARG A 392 1.07 6.69 -6.18
N TYR A 393 1.10 5.41 -6.49
CA TYR A 393 0.47 4.86 -7.69
C TYR A 393 -1.05 4.69 -7.55
N ASN A 394 -1.72 4.55 -8.70
CA ASN A 394 -3.10 4.11 -8.79
C ASN A 394 -3.12 2.68 -9.33
N GLY A 395 -3.68 1.73 -8.58
CA GLY A 395 -3.70 0.32 -8.92
C GLY A 395 -4.39 0.03 -10.26
N ARG A 396 -5.54 0.66 -10.54
CA ARG A 396 -6.24 0.53 -11.83
C ARG A 396 -5.36 0.93 -13.01
N GLU A 397 -4.77 2.13 -12.97
CA GLU A 397 -3.92 2.63 -14.06
C GLU A 397 -2.66 1.76 -14.22
N THR A 398 -2.07 1.36 -13.10
CA THR A 398 -0.87 0.51 -13.10
C THR A 398 -1.19 -0.90 -13.63
N ALA A 399 -2.36 -1.46 -13.31
CA ALA A 399 -2.82 -2.74 -13.84
C ALA A 399 -2.95 -2.71 -15.37
N ILE A 400 -3.47 -1.61 -15.95
CA ILE A 400 -3.54 -1.43 -17.40
C ILE A 400 -2.14 -1.34 -18.02
N MET A 401 -1.20 -0.64 -17.37
CA MET A 401 0.19 -0.55 -17.81
C MET A 401 0.85 -1.93 -17.77
N MET A 402 0.68 -2.66 -16.67
CA MET A 402 1.22 -4.01 -16.49
C MET A 402 0.67 -4.97 -17.56
N ALA A 403 -0.63 -4.97 -17.80
CA ALA A 403 -1.24 -5.80 -18.82
C ALA A 403 -0.65 -5.52 -20.21
N LYS A 404 -0.34 -4.26 -20.53
CA LYS A 404 0.32 -3.91 -21.79
C LYS A 404 1.74 -4.49 -21.88
N ILE A 405 2.51 -4.50 -20.79
CA ILE A 405 3.86 -5.08 -20.74
C ILE A 405 3.80 -6.59 -20.98
N PHE A 406 2.85 -7.28 -20.36
CA PHE A 406 2.68 -8.73 -20.47
C PHE A 406 1.88 -9.17 -21.71
N GLY A 407 1.29 -8.26 -22.48
CA GLY A 407 0.38 -8.58 -23.58
C GLY A 407 -0.93 -9.22 -23.10
N ALA A 408 -1.36 -8.92 -21.87
CA ALA A 408 -2.57 -9.45 -21.26
C ALA A 408 -3.82 -8.61 -21.59
N ASN A 409 -4.98 -9.22 -21.55
CA ASN A 409 -6.26 -8.54 -21.66
C ASN A 409 -6.62 -7.83 -20.35
N VAL A 410 -7.43 -6.77 -20.44
CA VAL A 410 -7.91 -6.03 -19.25
C VAL A 410 -9.42 -5.86 -19.29
N ILE A 411 -10.07 -6.20 -18.19
CA ILE A 411 -11.45 -5.85 -17.93
C ILE A 411 -11.57 -4.99 -16.68
N LEU A 412 -12.24 -3.85 -16.80
CA LEU A 412 -12.60 -2.95 -15.73
C LEU A 412 -14.08 -3.12 -15.45
N GLY A 413 -14.48 -3.40 -14.23
CA GLY A 413 -15.86 -3.56 -13.87
C GLY A 413 -16.36 -2.56 -12.86
N SER A 414 -17.55 -2.04 -13.05
CA SER A 414 -18.20 -1.14 -12.11
C SER A 414 -19.71 -1.04 -12.34
N ALA A 415 -20.44 -0.78 -11.26
CA ALA A 415 -21.83 -0.32 -11.35
C ALA A 415 -21.92 1.20 -11.55
N THR A 416 -20.90 1.92 -11.14
CA THR A 416 -20.78 3.37 -11.18
C THR A 416 -19.42 3.78 -11.71
N PRO A 417 -19.13 3.59 -13.01
CA PRO A 417 -17.80 3.79 -13.57
C PRO A 417 -17.25 5.19 -13.33
N SER A 418 -15.93 5.30 -13.23
CA SER A 418 -15.25 6.60 -13.12
C SER A 418 -15.39 7.41 -14.41
N LEU A 419 -15.46 8.74 -14.27
CA LEU A 419 -15.51 9.64 -15.43
C LEU A 419 -14.29 9.50 -16.34
N GLU A 420 -13.14 9.13 -15.79
CA GLU A 420 -11.94 8.83 -16.56
C GLU A 420 -12.12 7.60 -17.46
N SER A 421 -12.74 6.54 -16.96
CA SER A 421 -13.00 5.33 -17.73
C SER A 421 -14.07 5.57 -18.80
N LEU A 422 -15.16 6.26 -18.46
CA LEU A 422 -16.20 6.63 -19.41
C LEU A 422 -15.67 7.56 -20.53
N TYR A 423 -14.83 8.53 -20.16
CA TYR A 423 -14.17 9.37 -21.17
C TYR A 423 -13.24 8.55 -22.08
N ASN A 424 -12.49 7.59 -21.55
CA ASN A 424 -11.65 6.72 -22.38
C ASN A 424 -12.49 5.86 -23.34
N CYS A 425 -13.70 5.46 -22.93
CA CYS A 425 -14.67 4.81 -23.85
C CYS A 425 -15.14 5.77 -24.95
N SER A 426 -15.53 7.01 -24.59
CA SER A 426 -16.05 8.00 -25.53
C SER A 426 -15.03 8.41 -26.61
N VAL A 427 -13.73 8.39 -26.29
CA VAL A 427 -12.63 8.66 -27.24
C VAL A 427 -12.08 7.37 -27.89
N GLY A 428 -12.73 6.23 -27.71
CA GLY A 428 -12.40 4.96 -28.35
C GLY A 428 -11.12 4.27 -27.89
N ARG A 429 -10.57 4.67 -26.71
CA ARG A 429 -9.42 4.00 -26.09
C ARG A 429 -9.82 2.70 -25.40
N TYR A 430 -11.00 2.66 -24.78
CA TYR A 430 -11.60 1.48 -24.18
C TYR A 430 -12.84 1.09 -24.96
N GLY A 431 -13.25 -0.18 -24.87
CA GLY A 431 -14.55 -0.62 -25.31
C GLY A 431 -15.54 -0.61 -24.16
N LEU A 432 -16.75 -0.11 -24.40
CA LEU A 432 -17.83 -0.11 -23.41
C LEU A 432 -18.78 -1.28 -23.65
N VAL A 433 -19.06 -2.04 -22.61
CA VAL A 433 -20.10 -3.07 -22.57
C VAL A 433 -21.02 -2.77 -21.40
N THR A 434 -22.34 -2.72 -21.66
CA THR A 434 -23.34 -2.43 -20.64
C THR A 434 -24.14 -3.67 -20.29
N LEU A 435 -24.41 -3.87 -19.00
CA LEU A 435 -25.21 -4.97 -18.47
C LEU A 435 -26.31 -4.37 -17.57
N ASN A 436 -27.40 -3.91 -18.20
CA ASN A 436 -28.42 -3.08 -17.54
C ASN A 436 -29.50 -3.90 -16.81
N LYS A 437 -29.57 -5.21 -17.01
CA LYS A 437 -30.56 -6.07 -16.35
C LYS A 437 -29.95 -6.68 -15.10
N ARG A 438 -30.67 -6.56 -13.97
CA ARG A 438 -30.34 -7.33 -12.77
C ARG A 438 -30.63 -8.81 -13.03
N PHE A 439 -29.84 -9.70 -12.45
CA PHE A 439 -30.03 -11.15 -12.61
C PHE A 439 -31.37 -11.62 -11.99
N TYR A 440 -31.80 -10.98 -10.92
CA TYR A 440 -33.12 -11.16 -10.34
C TYR A 440 -33.98 -9.95 -10.75
N ASP A 441 -35.27 -10.18 -11.05
CA ASP A 441 -36.27 -9.12 -11.30
C ASP A 441 -36.52 -8.31 -10.01
N ALA A 442 -35.56 -7.48 -9.64
CA ALA A 442 -35.71 -6.55 -8.54
C ALA A 442 -36.22 -5.22 -9.06
N ALA A 443 -37.37 -4.80 -8.56
CA ALA A 443 -37.92 -3.47 -8.83
C ALA A 443 -36.96 -2.38 -8.39
N ASP A 444 -36.86 -1.27 -9.13
CA ASP A 444 -36.11 -0.11 -8.68
C ASP A 444 -36.70 0.44 -7.39
N SER A 445 -35.82 0.86 -6.46
CA SER A 445 -36.24 1.45 -5.19
C SER A 445 -36.90 2.81 -5.42
N ASP A 446 -37.97 3.10 -4.68
CA ASP A 446 -38.51 4.47 -4.60
C ASP A 446 -37.51 5.38 -3.92
N ILE A 447 -37.43 6.62 -4.37
CA ILE A 447 -36.48 7.61 -3.87
C ILE A 447 -37.27 8.76 -3.23
N GLU A 448 -36.88 9.16 -2.03
CA GLU A 448 -37.42 10.34 -1.38
C GLU A 448 -36.29 11.26 -0.89
N ILE A 449 -36.29 12.49 -1.39
CA ILE A 449 -35.37 13.53 -0.97
C ILE A 449 -36.10 14.45 0.01
N ILE A 450 -35.60 14.52 1.25
CA ILE A 450 -36.20 15.31 2.34
C ILE A 450 -35.35 16.56 2.56
N ASP A 451 -35.95 17.72 2.38
CA ASP A 451 -35.35 19.02 2.71
C ASP A 451 -35.37 19.25 4.23
N THR A 452 -34.19 19.08 4.84
CA THR A 452 -34.02 19.26 6.30
C THR A 452 -34.20 20.69 6.77
N ILE A 453 -34.00 21.70 5.90
CA ILE A 453 -34.26 23.11 6.24
C ILE A 453 -35.76 23.37 6.28
N ALA A 454 -36.48 22.91 5.28
CA ALA A 454 -37.95 23.03 5.24
C ALA A 454 -38.61 22.29 6.40
N GLU A 455 -38.13 21.07 6.73
CA GLU A 455 -38.62 20.31 7.87
C GLU A 455 -38.35 21.00 9.21
N ARG A 456 -37.16 21.60 9.41
CA ARG A 456 -36.86 22.39 10.63
C ARG A 456 -37.79 23.58 10.79
N ARG A 457 -38.11 24.30 9.72
CA ARG A 457 -39.03 25.45 9.75
C ARG A 457 -40.45 25.03 10.16
N LYS A 458 -40.87 23.78 9.88
CA LYS A 458 -42.15 23.21 10.23
C LYS A 458 -42.13 22.48 11.59
N ASN A 459 -41.04 22.58 12.38
CA ASN A 459 -40.78 21.76 13.56
C ASN A 459 -40.88 20.25 13.28
N GLY A 460 -40.56 19.85 12.06
CA GLY A 460 -40.62 18.46 11.59
C GLY A 460 -39.36 17.65 11.84
N MET A 461 -38.32 18.19 12.53
CA MET A 461 -37.12 17.46 12.89
C MET A 461 -37.11 17.09 14.38
N ILE A 462 -36.78 15.82 14.66
CA ILE A 462 -36.50 15.31 16.01
C ILE A 462 -35.06 14.85 16.03
N GLY A 463 -34.19 15.66 16.58
CA GLY A 463 -32.73 15.41 16.47
C GLY A 463 -32.24 15.38 15.02
N ASN A 464 -31.66 14.26 14.60
CA ASN A 464 -31.21 14.05 13.24
C ASN A 464 -32.28 13.46 12.29
N PHE A 465 -33.45 13.14 12.78
CA PHE A 465 -34.52 12.46 12.06
C PHE A 465 -35.66 13.44 11.67
N SER A 466 -36.06 13.45 10.41
CA SER A 466 -37.33 14.10 10.04
C SER A 466 -38.53 13.23 10.43
N ARG A 467 -39.69 13.88 10.67
CA ARG A 467 -40.95 13.14 10.98
C ARG A 467 -41.29 12.14 9.90
N LYS A 468 -41.13 12.51 8.62
CA LYS A 468 -41.35 11.61 7.49
C LYS A 468 -40.44 10.36 7.56
N LEU A 469 -39.16 10.55 7.89
CA LEU A 469 -38.25 9.39 8.01
C LEU A 469 -38.64 8.52 9.21
N ILE A 470 -39.07 9.12 10.33
CA ILE A 470 -39.55 8.37 11.51
C ILE A 470 -40.78 7.53 11.14
N GLU A 471 -41.72 8.09 10.37
CA GLU A 471 -42.89 7.38 9.88
C GLU A 471 -42.51 6.19 8.97
N HIS A 472 -41.59 6.40 8.04
CA HIS A 472 -41.09 5.32 7.16
C HIS A 472 -40.40 4.21 7.94
N ILE A 473 -39.54 4.56 8.90
CA ILE A 473 -38.89 3.56 9.76
C ILE A 473 -39.95 2.80 10.59
N GLY A 474 -40.89 3.52 11.17
CA GLY A 474 -41.99 2.90 11.97
C GLY A 474 -42.81 1.92 11.14
N LYS A 475 -43.13 2.26 9.88
CA LYS A 475 -43.81 1.37 8.94
C LYS A 475 -43.00 0.11 8.66
N CYS A 476 -41.72 0.27 8.30
CA CYS A 476 -40.83 -0.87 8.06
C CYS A 476 -40.73 -1.81 9.26
N LEU A 477 -40.57 -1.27 10.46
CA LEU A 477 -40.49 -2.06 11.68
C LEU A 477 -41.81 -2.79 11.98
N GLY A 478 -42.96 -2.14 11.70
CA GLY A 478 -44.28 -2.75 11.82
C GLY A 478 -44.51 -3.92 10.84
N GLU A 479 -43.84 -3.90 9.71
CA GLU A 479 -43.83 -4.97 8.70
C GLU A 479 -42.72 -6.01 8.94
N HIS A 480 -42.00 -5.97 10.05
CA HIS A 480 -40.87 -6.79 10.39
C HIS A 480 -39.71 -6.70 9.32
N ARG A 481 -39.54 -5.53 8.73
CA ARG A 481 -38.51 -5.24 7.73
C ARG A 481 -37.32 -4.53 8.37
N GLN A 482 -36.17 -4.66 7.73
CA GLN A 482 -34.92 -4.09 8.21
C GLN A 482 -34.64 -2.71 7.62
N VAL A 483 -33.97 -1.90 8.42
CA VAL A 483 -33.60 -0.52 8.11
C VAL A 483 -32.08 -0.35 8.20
N LEU A 484 -31.49 0.29 7.18
CA LEU A 484 -30.08 0.70 7.19
C LEU A 484 -29.99 2.23 7.23
N ILE A 485 -29.37 2.77 8.26
CA ILE A 485 -29.16 4.20 8.43
C ILE A 485 -27.69 4.52 8.19
N LEU A 486 -27.42 5.35 7.21
CA LEU A 486 -26.08 5.71 6.79
C LEU A 486 -25.73 7.15 7.19
N ARG A 487 -24.55 7.28 7.75
CA ARG A 487 -23.98 8.57 8.09
C ARG A 487 -22.53 8.65 7.62
N GLU A 488 -22.25 9.56 6.69
CA GLU A 488 -20.86 9.83 6.33
C GLU A 488 -20.20 10.67 7.43
N ARG A 489 -19.06 10.20 7.91
CA ARG A 489 -18.33 10.84 9.00
C ARG A 489 -17.19 11.70 8.42
N ARG A 490 -17.17 13.00 8.69
CA ARG A 490 -16.04 13.87 8.36
C ARG A 490 -14.85 13.76 9.31
N ALA A 491 -15.00 13.18 10.51
CA ALA A 491 -13.95 13.07 11.51
C ALA A 491 -13.98 11.71 12.21
N TYR A 492 -12.78 11.14 12.39
CA TYR A 492 -12.53 9.80 12.96
C TYR A 492 -12.84 9.66 14.45
N SER A 493 -13.24 10.72 15.15
CA SER A 493 -13.57 10.67 16.59
C SER A 493 -14.36 11.90 17.02
N PRO A 494 -15.15 11.86 18.11
CA PRO A 494 -15.91 13.00 18.58
C PRO A 494 -14.97 14.15 18.96
N ILE A 495 -15.07 15.25 18.23
CA ILE A 495 -14.45 16.53 18.58
C ILE A 495 -15.19 17.08 19.76
N VAL A 496 -14.50 17.71 20.71
CA VAL A 496 -15.14 18.39 21.84
C VAL A 496 -15.20 19.88 21.61
N GLN A 497 -16.30 20.52 22.05
CA GLN A 497 -16.51 21.95 22.00
C GLN A 497 -16.96 22.48 23.35
N CYS A 498 -16.45 23.64 23.70
CA CYS A 498 -16.92 24.35 24.88
C CYS A 498 -18.34 24.88 24.68
N GLN A 499 -19.21 24.60 25.66
CA GLN A 499 -20.61 25.01 25.58
C GLN A 499 -20.81 26.52 25.84
N GLU A 500 -19.84 27.17 26.48
CA GLU A 500 -19.92 28.60 26.81
C GLU A 500 -19.25 29.49 25.76
N CYS A 501 -17.99 29.21 25.39
CA CYS A 501 -17.25 30.08 24.47
C CYS A 501 -17.07 29.52 23.05
N GLY A 502 -17.60 28.34 22.76
CA GLY A 502 -17.50 27.71 21.44
C GLY A 502 -16.12 27.19 21.07
N GLU A 503 -15.12 27.27 21.95
CA GLU A 503 -13.74 26.84 21.68
C GLU A 503 -13.68 25.34 21.41
N ILE A 504 -12.95 24.96 20.37
CA ILE A 504 -12.64 23.59 20.01
C ILE A 504 -11.15 23.34 20.27
N PRO A 505 -10.78 22.46 21.22
CA PRO A 505 -9.37 22.16 21.50
C PRO A 505 -8.64 21.68 20.26
N LYS A 506 -7.48 22.29 19.96
CA LYS A 506 -6.63 21.95 18.82
C LYS A 506 -5.31 21.37 19.28
N CYS A 507 -4.72 20.54 18.42
CA CYS A 507 -3.38 20.03 18.65
C CYS A 507 -2.35 21.18 18.60
N ARG A 508 -1.45 21.24 19.59
CA ARG A 508 -0.38 22.27 19.63
C ARG A 508 0.61 22.13 18.47
N CYS A 509 0.75 20.93 17.90
CA CYS A 509 1.73 20.64 16.84
C CYS A 509 1.09 20.54 15.46
N CYS A 510 -0.22 20.36 15.39
CA CYS A 510 -0.99 20.26 14.16
C CYS A 510 -2.16 21.25 14.24
N ASN A 511 -2.50 21.89 13.15
CA ASN A 511 -3.63 22.82 13.15
C ASN A 511 -4.97 22.09 12.97
N VAL A 512 -5.19 21.03 13.75
CA VAL A 512 -6.38 20.18 13.70
C VAL A 512 -7.03 20.05 15.07
N SER A 513 -8.33 19.86 15.06
CA SER A 513 -9.10 19.59 16.26
C SER A 513 -8.69 18.26 16.90
N LEU A 514 -8.67 18.23 18.24
CA LEU A 514 -8.42 17.02 19.00
C LEU A 514 -9.67 16.17 19.11
N SER A 515 -9.50 14.86 19.13
CA SER A 515 -10.56 13.88 19.21
C SER A 515 -10.59 13.22 20.60
N LEU A 516 -11.78 13.07 21.16
CA LEU A 516 -12.00 12.43 22.46
C LEU A 516 -11.98 10.90 22.30
N HIS A 517 -11.14 10.23 23.07
CA HIS A 517 -11.07 8.77 23.15
C HIS A 517 -11.33 8.28 24.56
N ARG A 518 -12.13 7.23 24.69
CA ARG A 518 -12.34 6.48 25.94
C ARG A 518 -11.50 5.21 25.92
N ARG A 519 -10.82 4.91 27.02
CA ARG A 519 -10.18 3.61 27.24
C ARG A 519 -11.20 2.62 27.83
N ALA A 520 -10.89 1.33 27.71
CA ALA A 520 -11.67 0.27 28.33
C ALA A 520 -11.83 0.44 29.87
N GLU A 521 -10.86 1.10 30.50
CA GLU A 521 -10.81 1.42 31.93
C GLU A 521 -11.65 2.66 32.31
N GLY A 522 -12.39 3.27 31.35
CA GLY A 522 -13.23 4.45 31.59
C GLY A 522 -12.49 5.80 31.55
N SER A 523 -11.18 5.84 31.46
CA SER A 523 -10.43 7.11 31.36
C SER A 523 -10.56 7.74 29.97
N GLU A 524 -10.81 9.06 29.93
CA GLU A 524 -10.95 9.84 28.68
C GLU A 524 -9.69 10.65 28.39
N ARG A 525 -9.34 10.78 27.12
CA ARG A 525 -8.19 11.55 26.66
C ARG A 525 -8.45 12.17 25.30
N LEU A 526 -7.77 13.29 25.00
CA LEU A 526 -7.79 13.90 23.69
C LEU A 526 -6.60 13.42 22.85
N VAL A 527 -6.83 13.01 21.63
CA VAL A 527 -5.80 12.47 20.72
C VAL A 527 -5.78 13.24 19.41
N CYS A 528 -4.60 13.57 18.93
CA CYS A 528 -4.39 14.07 17.58
C CYS A 528 -4.15 12.90 16.60
N HIS A 529 -5.07 12.63 15.70
CA HIS A 529 -4.93 11.54 14.71
C HIS A 529 -3.85 11.77 13.64
N TYR A 530 -3.27 12.96 13.57
CA TYR A 530 -2.22 13.28 12.59
C TYR A 530 -0.81 13.05 13.12
N CYS A 531 -0.55 13.36 14.39
CA CYS A 531 0.77 13.17 14.99
C CYS A 531 0.79 12.19 16.17
N GLY A 532 -0.36 11.60 16.53
CA GLY A 532 -0.48 10.64 17.61
C GLY A 532 -0.35 11.23 19.04
N ARG A 533 -0.17 12.55 19.17
CA ARG A 533 -0.04 13.16 20.51
C ARG A 533 -1.32 13.02 21.32
N VAL A 534 -1.12 12.69 22.59
CA VAL A 534 -2.18 12.54 23.58
C VAL A 534 -2.16 13.74 24.50
N TYR A 535 -3.34 14.25 24.83
CA TYR A 535 -3.58 15.34 25.78
C TYR A 535 -4.56 14.88 26.83
N GLU A 536 -4.41 15.38 28.03
CA GLU A 536 -5.34 15.14 29.12
C GLU A 536 -6.71 15.77 28.82
N TYR A 537 -7.77 15.06 29.13
CA TYR A 537 -9.14 15.56 29.04
C TYR A 537 -9.69 15.80 30.44
N THR A 538 -9.84 17.07 30.81
CA THR A 538 -10.35 17.48 32.14
C THR A 538 -11.84 17.78 32.13
N GLY A 539 -12.52 17.66 30.99
CA GLY A 539 -13.91 18.09 30.82
C GLY A 539 -14.12 19.58 30.80
N LYS A 540 -13.06 20.39 31.05
CA LYS A 540 -13.14 21.86 31.13
C LYS A 540 -12.34 22.54 30.03
N CYS A 541 -12.89 23.64 29.53
CA CYS A 541 -12.24 24.48 28.52
C CYS A 541 -11.03 25.22 29.11
N HIS A 542 -9.88 25.10 28.48
CA HIS A 542 -8.68 25.80 28.90
C HIS A 542 -8.73 27.32 28.76
N LYS A 543 -9.70 27.86 27.96
CA LYS A 543 -9.86 29.28 27.67
C LYS A 543 -10.79 30.00 28.65
N CYS A 544 -11.93 29.40 28.97
CA CYS A 544 -12.95 30.01 29.80
C CYS A 544 -13.38 29.19 31.01
N GLY A 545 -12.89 27.97 31.19
CA GLY A 545 -13.27 27.07 32.26
C GLY A 545 -14.64 26.36 32.06
N GLY A 546 -15.38 26.70 31.01
CA GLY A 546 -16.67 26.10 30.67
C GLY A 546 -16.59 24.62 30.34
N GLU A 547 -17.74 23.95 30.35
CA GLU A 547 -17.81 22.50 30.08
C GLU A 547 -17.51 22.17 28.63
N LEU A 548 -16.60 21.18 28.40
CA LEU A 548 -16.35 20.62 27.09
C LEU A 548 -17.26 19.43 26.84
N LYS A 549 -18.11 19.51 25.81
CA LYS A 549 -18.96 18.39 25.37
C LYS A 549 -18.57 17.89 23.99
N PRO A 550 -18.74 16.60 23.71
CA PRO A 550 -18.56 16.07 22.37
C PRO A 550 -19.42 16.84 21.36
N LEU A 551 -18.74 17.43 20.36
CA LEU A 551 -19.39 18.10 19.24
C LEU A 551 -19.70 17.07 18.17
N GLY A 552 -20.94 16.85 17.91
CA GLY A 552 -21.31 16.14 16.73
C GLY A 552 -22.17 14.92 16.96
N SER A 553 -23.04 14.78 16.01
CA SER A 553 -23.83 13.62 15.73
C SER A 553 -22.95 12.58 15.05
N GLY A 554 -22.07 11.92 15.79
CA GLY A 554 -21.47 10.68 15.35
C GLY A 554 -22.57 9.62 15.24
N THR A 555 -22.24 8.48 14.64
CA THR A 555 -23.11 7.29 14.59
C THR A 555 -23.63 6.91 15.97
N GLN A 556 -22.85 7.14 17.04
CA GLN A 556 -23.27 6.92 18.41
C GLN A 556 -24.48 7.78 18.81
N LYS A 557 -24.47 9.07 18.48
CA LYS A 557 -25.63 9.95 18.80
C LYS A 557 -26.87 9.55 18.00
N ILE A 558 -26.68 9.10 16.75
CA ILE A 558 -27.78 8.60 15.94
C ILE A 558 -28.36 7.32 16.56
N GLU A 559 -27.50 6.43 17.08
CA GLU A 559 -27.90 5.23 17.82
C GLU A 559 -28.71 5.58 19.08
N GLU A 560 -28.23 6.54 19.88
CA GLU A 560 -28.94 7.03 21.08
C GLU A 560 -30.30 7.67 20.74
N GLU A 561 -30.39 8.47 19.68
CA GLU A 561 -31.65 9.07 19.22
C GLU A 561 -32.59 8.01 18.64
N ALA A 562 -32.10 7.07 17.84
CA ALA A 562 -32.88 5.97 17.29
C ALA A 562 -33.44 5.05 18.39
N SER A 563 -32.65 4.75 19.45
CA SER A 563 -33.07 3.94 20.58
C SER A 563 -34.22 4.61 21.40
N LYS A 564 -34.20 5.94 21.44
CA LYS A 564 -35.31 6.69 22.07
C LYS A 564 -36.56 6.73 21.21
N LEU A 565 -36.41 6.83 19.89
CA LEU A 565 -37.52 6.90 18.92
C LEU A 565 -38.17 5.53 18.71
N PHE A 566 -37.34 4.45 18.74
CA PHE A 566 -37.78 3.07 18.48
C PHE A 566 -37.32 2.12 19.60
N PRO A 567 -37.92 2.23 20.84
CA PRO A 567 -37.45 1.52 22.01
C PRO A 567 -37.57 -0.01 21.91
N ASN A 568 -38.44 -0.51 21.03
CA ASN A 568 -38.64 -1.94 20.82
C ASN A 568 -37.78 -2.52 19.69
N ALA A 569 -37.03 -1.71 18.94
CA ALA A 569 -36.19 -2.17 17.84
C ALA A 569 -34.82 -2.63 18.33
N ARG A 570 -34.32 -3.70 17.75
CA ARG A 570 -32.94 -4.20 17.97
C ARG A 570 -31.99 -3.40 17.08
N ILE A 571 -31.28 -2.47 17.74
CA ILE A 571 -30.37 -1.53 17.01
C ILE A 571 -28.94 -1.96 17.21
N ALA A 572 -28.14 -1.91 16.13
CA ALA A 572 -26.71 -2.10 16.19
C ALA A 572 -25.98 -1.01 15.41
N ARG A 573 -24.73 -0.77 15.77
CA ARG A 573 -23.85 0.22 15.13
C ARG A 573 -22.60 -0.44 14.58
N LEU A 574 -22.24 -0.09 13.34
CA LEU A 574 -21.03 -0.55 12.70
C LEU A 574 -20.28 0.63 12.05
N ASP A 575 -19.22 1.07 12.72
CA ASP A 575 -18.32 2.12 12.26
C ASP A 575 -16.86 1.79 12.61
N SER A 576 -15.92 2.66 12.25
CA SER A 576 -14.48 2.44 12.48
C SER A 576 -14.12 2.26 13.97
N ASP A 577 -14.93 2.79 14.89
CA ASP A 577 -14.67 2.69 16.33
C ASP A 577 -15.12 1.33 16.88
N THR A 578 -16.23 0.80 16.36
CA THR A 578 -16.78 -0.52 16.73
C THR A 578 -16.12 -1.66 15.95
N ALA A 579 -15.68 -1.40 14.72
CA ALA A 579 -15.03 -2.38 13.83
C ALA A 579 -13.53 -2.63 14.16
N GLN A 580 -13.01 -2.15 15.30
CA GLN A 580 -11.64 -2.45 15.73
C GLN A 580 -11.42 -3.96 15.95
N SER A 581 -12.48 -4.72 16.21
CA SER A 581 -12.48 -6.18 16.25
C SER A 581 -13.15 -6.75 15.00
N ARG A 582 -12.38 -7.42 14.14
CA ARG A 582 -12.91 -8.19 13.00
C ARG A 582 -14.04 -9.15 13.41
N LYS A 583 -13.95 -9.70 14.61
CA LYS A 583 -14.99 -10.59 15.16
C LYS A 583 -16.32 -9.86 15.36
N TYR A 584 -16.29 -8.64 15.91
CA TYR A 584 -17.50 -7.83 16.11
C TYR A 584 -18.15 -7.45 14.78
N GLU A 585 -17.35 -7.03 13.80
CA GLU A 585 -17.84 -6.71 12.45
C GLU A 585 -18.56 -7.90 11.82
N THR A 586 -17.88 -9.06 11.77
CA THR A 586 -18.44 -10.28 11.17
C THR A 586 -19.71 -10.74 11.90
N ASP A 587 -19.73 -10.69 13.24
CA ASP A 587 -20.89 -11.11 14.04
C ASP A 587 -22.09 -10.15 13.84
N THR A 588 -21.85 -8.84 13.82
CA THR A 588 -22.90 -7.83 13.59
C THR A 588 -23.52 -7.98 12.20
N ILE A 589 -22.70 -8.18 11.17
CA ILE A 589 -23.18 -8.39 9.80
C ILE A 589 -23.99 -9.68 9.70
N ARG A 590 -23.50 -10.78 10.29
CA ARG A 590 -24.22 -12.05 10.34
C ARG A 590 -25.58 -11.90 11.03
N LYS A 591 -25.64 -11.26 12.20
CA LYS A 591 -26.89 -11.00 12.94
C LYS A 591 -27.86 -10.16 12.12
N PHE A 592 -27.38 -9.14 11.41
CA PHE A 592 -28.23 -8.33 10.55
C PHE A 592 -28.74 -9.15 9.35
N SER A 593 -27.91 -9.95 8.71
CA SER A 593 -28.32 -10.84 7.62
C SER A 593 -29.37 -11.87 8.06
N ASN A 594 -29.28 -12.36 9.29
CA ASN A 594 -30.24 -13.32 9.88
C ASN A 594 -31.53 -12.68 10.40
N GLY A 595 -31.69 -11.35 10.32
CA GLY A 595 -32.87 -10.65 10.87
C GLY A 595 -32.88 -10.52 12.39
N GLU A 596 -31.74 -10.72 13.05
CA GLU A 596 -31.59 -10.55 14.50
C GLU A 596 -31.42 -9.07 14.90
N ILE A 597 -31.16 -8.19 13.95
CA ILE A 597 -31.03 -6.74 14.09
C ILE A 597 -32.06 -6.09 13.16
N ASP A 598 -32.82 -5.13 13.67
CA ASP A 598 -33.87 -4.43 12.93
C ASP A 598 -33.34 -3.14 12.29
N ILE A 599 -32.50 -2.39 12.98
CA ILE A 599 -31.89 -1.15 12.51
C ILE A 599 -30.37 -1.27 12.61
N LEU A 600 -29.69 -1.17 11.46
CA LEU A 600 -28.23 -1.09 11.42
C LEU A 600 -27.82 0.35 11.09
N ILE A 601 -27.00 0.94 11.96
CA ILE A 601 -26.47 2.30 11.80
C ILE A 601 -24.99 2.19 11.44
N GLY A 602 -24.58 2.81 10.30
CA GLY A 602 -23.20 2.66 9.87
C GLY A 602 -22.67 3.78 8.99
N THR A 603 -21.41 3.57 8.58
CA THR A 603 -20.69 4.41 7.63
C THR A 603 -20.54 3.67 6.29
N ARG A 604 -19.65 4.14 5.39
CA ARG A 604 -19.33 3.46 4.11
C ARG A 604 -18.99 1.97 4.26
N MET A 605 -18.51 1.53 5.40
CA MET A 605 -18.14 0.13 5.62
C MET A 605 -19.32 -0.83 5.40
N VAL A 606 -20.52 -0.43 5.85
CA VAL A 606 -21.72 -1.25 5.72
C VAL A 606 -22.27 -1.31 4.30
N ALA A 607 -21.88 -0.36 3.45
CA ALA A 607 -22.36 -0.25 2.08
C ALA A 607 -21.71 -1.24 1.11
N LYS A 608 -20.58 -1.86 1.47
CA LYS A 608 -19.77 -2.66 0.55
C LYS A 608 -19.80 -4.15 0.91
N GLY A 609 -19.99 -4.98 -0.10
CA GLY A 609 -19.75 -6.43 -0.03
C GLY A 609 -20.87 -7.28 0.58
N PHE A 610 -21.96 -6.72 1.16
CA PHE A 610 -22.98 -7.49 1.83
C PHE A 610 -24.33 -7.43 1.11
N ASP A 611 -25.05 -8.53 1.14
CA ASP A 611 -26.41 -8.67 0.61
C ASP A 611 -27.38 -8.98 1.76
N PHE A 612 -28.37 -8.10 1.95
CA PHE A 612 -29.34 -8.21 3.04
C PHE A 612 -30.74 -8.43 2.47
N SER A 613 -31.28 -9.61 2.62
CA SER A 613 -32.57 -10.01 2.05
C SER A 613 -33.79 -9.30 2.68
N GLY A 614 -33.67 -8.88 3.96
CA GLY A 614 -34.74 -8.21 4.70
C GLY A 614 -34.70 -6.68 4.63
N LEU A 615 -33.75 -6.09 3.91
CA LEU A 615 -33.55 -4.65 3.87
C LEU A 615 -34.54 -3.94 2.95
N SER A 616 -35.47 -3.19 3.51
CA SER A 616 -36.51 -2.45 2.77
C SER A 616 -36.31 -0.93 2.77
N LEU A 617 -35.61 -0.37 3.76
CA LEU A 617 -35.36 1.06 3.83
C LEU A 617 -33.87 1.34 4.04
N VAL A 618 -33.31 2.21 3.18
CA VAL A 618 -31.97 2.78 3.35
C VAL A 618 -32.09 4.29 3.48
N ALA A 619 -31.62 4.85 4.59
CA ALA A 619 -31.67 6.28 4.87
C ALA A 619 -30.26 6.88 4.97
N VAL A 620 -30.00 7.96 4.24
CA VAL A 620 -28.76 8.73 4.32
C VAL A 620 -29.01 10.02 5.07
N LEU A 621 -28.43 10.14 6.27
CA LEU A 621 -28.55 11.33 7.10
C LEU A 621 -27.46 12.36 6.78
N GLN A 622 -27.86 13.65 6.66
CA GLN A 622 -26.98 14.77 6.36
C GLN A 622 -26.08 14.49 5.13
N ALA A 623 -26.72 14.13 4.02
CA ALA A 623 -26.04 13.74 2.78
C ALA A 623 -25.09 14.84 2.24
N ASP A 624 -25.29 16.11 2.56
CA ASP A 624 -24.40 17.22 2.20
C ASP A 624 -22.96 17.01 2.67
N SER A 625 -22.76 16.20 3.73
CA SER A 625 -21.43 15.87 4.20
C SER A 625 -20.61 15.06 3.20
N ILE A 626 -21.27 14.32 2.31
CA ILE A 626 -20.65 13.55 1.24
C ILE A 626 -20.06 14.46 0.17
N LEU A 627 -20.79 15.52 -0.19
CA LEU A 627 -20.43 16.45 -1.27
C LEU A 627 -19.46 17.55 -0.83
N GLY A 628 -19.40 17.88 0.46
CA GLY A 628 -18.61 18.98 0.99
C GLY A 628 -17.10 18.72 1.09
N GLN A 629 -16.49 17.96 0.18
CA GLN A 629 -15.05 17.71 0.13
C GLN A 629 -14.35 18.71 -0.79
N GLU A 630 -13.15 19.16 -0.43
CA GLU A 630 -12.31 20.05 -1.25
C GLU A 630 -11.59 19.28 -2.38
N ASP A 631 -12.32 18.49 -3.14
CA ASP A 631 -11.82 17.70 -4.28
C ASP A 631 -12.73 17.92 -5.49
N TYR A 632 -12.15 18.13 -6.67
CA TYR A 632 -12.88 18.27 -7.92
C TYR A 632 -13.73 17.02 -8.28
N ARG A 633 -13.52 15.91 -7.61
CA ARG A 633 -14.27 14.64 -7.72
C ARG A 633 -15.37 14.49 -6.68
N ALA A 634 -15.61 15.51 -5.84
CA ALA A 634 -16.56 15.37 -4.73
C ALA A 634 -17.94 14.94 -5.19
N ASP A 635 -18.47 15.58 -6.23
CA ASP A 635 -19.81 15.30 -6.77
C ASP A 635 -19.89 13.93 -7.44
N GLU A 636 -18.88 13.55 -8.22
CA GLU A 636 -18.79 12.22 -8.81
C GLU A 636 -18.75 11.13 -7.74
N ARG A 637 -17.88 11.28 -6.74
CA ARG A 637 -17.77 10.32 -5.64
C ARG A 637 -19.03 10.27 -4.79
N GLY A 638 -19.67 11.42 -4.62
CA GLY A 638 -20.95 11.52 -3.91
C GLY A 638 -22.04 10.75 -4.64
N LEU A 639 -22.14 10.94 -5.96
CA LEU A 639 -23.08 10.20 -6.80
C LEU A 639 -22.82 8.70 -6.75
N GLN A 640 -21.57 8.28 -6.95
CA GLN A 640 -21.17 6.87 -6.90
C GLN A 640 -21.53 6.21 -5.56
N LEU A 641 -21.27 6.90 -4.45
CA LEU A 641 -21.58 6.38 -3.12
C LEU A 641 -23.07 6.26 -2.88
N LEU A 642 -23.86 7.27 -3.28
CA LEU A 642 -25.31 7.25 -3.12
C LEU A 642 -25.95 6.17 -4.00
N GLU A 643 -25.48 5.95 -5.23
CA GLU A 643 -25.90 4.86 -6.10
C GLU A 643 -25.57 3.47 -5.51
N GLN A 644 -24.39 3.33 -4.89
CA GLN A 644 -24.05 2.10 -4.19
C GLN A 644 -25.00 1.83 -3.01
N PHE A 645 -25.40 2.87 -2.28
CA PHE A 645 -26.38 2.74 -1.20
C PHE A 645 -27.78 2.40 -1.72
N ARG A 646 -28.22 3.06 -2.79
CA ARG A 646 -29.49 2.78 -3.47
C ARG A 646 -29.53 1.33 -3.96
N GLY A 647 -28.44 0.84 -4.53
CA GLY A 647 -28.31 -0.52 -5.01
C GLY A 647 -28.44 -1.62 -3.93
N ARG A 648 -28.41 -1.26 -2.65
CA ARG A 648 -28.66 -2.18 -1.53
C ARG A 648 -30.13 -2.27 -1.14
N CYS A 649 -30.93 -1.29 -1.56
CA CYS A 649 -32.33 -1.18 -1.21
C CYS A 649 -33.21 -1.99 -2.18
N GLY A 650 -34.15 -2.79 -1.68
CA GLY A 650 -35.11 -3.51 -2.49
C GLY A 650 -34.52 -4.63 -3.34
N ARG A 651 -34.41 -5.84 -2.79
CA ARG A 651 -33.98 -7.03 -3.51
C ARG A 651 -35.04 -8.13 -3.44
N ARG A 652 -35.01 -9.08 -4.38
CA ARG A 652 -35.91 -10.24 -4.48
C ARG A 652 -37.40 -9.89 -4.71
N GLY A 653 -37.66 -8.94 -5.65
CA GLY A 653 -39.01 -8.67 -6.12
C GLY A 653 -39.80 -7.66 -5.29
N GLU A 654 -39.26 -7.15 -4.18
CA GLU A 654 -39.90 -6.10 -3.39
C GLU A 654 -39.27 -4.73 -3.62
N LYS A 655 -40.13 -3.71 -3.73
CA LYS A 655 -39.71 -2.32 -3.91
C LYS A 655 -39.19 -1.76 -2.60
N GLY A 656 -37.91 -1.37 -2.56
CA GLY A 656 -37.34 -0.70 -1.39
C GLY A 656 -37.54 0.81 -1.41
N LEU A 657 -37.31 1.49 -0.27
CA LEU A 657 -37.36 2.94 -0.14
C LEU A 657 -35.96 3.51 0.19
N PHE A 658 -35.43 4.37 -0.68
CA PHE A 658 -34.18 5.07 -0.48
C PHE A 658 -34.45 6.53 -0.08
N VAL A 659 -34.11 6.91 1.16
CA VAL A 659 -34.36 8.24 1.71
C VAL A 659 -33.07 9.02 1.85
N ILE A 660 -33.03 10.25 1.30
CA ILE A 660 -31.91 11.17 1.42
C ILE A 660 -32.34 12.41 2.22
N GLN A 661 -31.77 12.65 3.40
CA GLN A 661 -31.94 13.89 4.14
C GLN A 661 -30.80 14.86 3.82
N THR A 662 -31.14 16.00 3.23
CA THR A 662 -30.20 17.03 2.76
C THR A 662 -30.70 18.44 3.07
N SER A 663 -29.79 19.42 3.17
CA SER A 663 -30.10 20.85 3.20
C SER A 663 -30.14 21.50 1.82
N GLN A 664 -29.75 20.74 0.76
CA GLN A 664 -29.64 21.21 -0.62
C GLN A 664 -30.36 20.27 -1.60
N PRO A 665 -31.70 20.12 -1.52
CA PRO A 665 -32.43 19.14 -2.33
C PRO A 665 -32.32 19.37 -3.84
N GLU A 666 -32.04 20.61 -4.25
CA GLU A 666 -31.85 20.98 -5.65
C GLU A 666 -30.40 20.72 -6.18
N HIS A 667 -29.54 20.15 -5.33
CA HIS A 667 -28.16 19.84 -5.78
C HIS A 667 -28.21 18.81 -6.90
N PRO A 668 -27.46 18.99 -8.02
CA PRO A 668 -27.54 18.14 -9.19
C PRO A 668 -27.27 16.65 -8.96
N VAL A 669 -26.43 16.34 -7.98
CA VAL A 669 -26.19 14.93 -7.58
C VAL A 669 -27.48 14.27 -7.09
N TYR A 670 -28.28 14.97 -6.29
CA TYR A 670 -29.55 14.43 -5.78
C TYR A 670 -30.60 14.38 -6.89
N GLN A 671 -30.64 15.35 -7.79
CA GLN A 671 -31.53 15.33 -8.95
C GLN A 671 -31.20 14.19 -9.93
N SER A 672 -29.91 13.85 -10.05
CA SER A 672 -29.48 12.69 -10.84
C SER A 672 -29.97 11.37 -10.20
N ILE A 673 -29.83 11.24 -8.87
CA ILE A 673 -30.32 10.08 -8.14
C ILE A 673 -31.83 9.92 -8.26
N ASP A 674 -32.58 11.03 -8.19
CA ASP A 674 -34.05 11.08 -8.32
C ASP A 674 -34.55 10.91 -9.77
N GLY A 675 -33.65 10.74 -10.72
CA GLY A 675 -33.99 10.57 -12.13
C GLY A 675 -34.49 11.82 -12.87
N LYS A 676 -34.44 13.01 -12.23
CA LYS A 676 -34.74 14.29 -12.86
C LYS A 676 -33.68 14.72 -13.87
N LEU A 677 -32.45 14.28 -13.66
CA LEU A 677 -31.34 14.38 -14.61
C LEU A 677 -30.99 12.97 -15.09
N ASP A 678 -30.94 12.75 -16.39
CA ASP A 678 -30.46 11.47 -16.94
C ASP A 678 -28.96 11.29 -16.74
N GLU A 679 -28.51 10.04 -16.83
CA GLU A 679 -27.11 9.69 -16.65
C GLU A 679 -26.17 10.40 -17.65
N ASN A 680 -26.61 10.52 -18.91
CA ASN A 680 -25.83 11.19 -19.96
C ASN A 680 -25.68 12.69 -19.69
N GLY A 681 -26.75 13.37 -19.25
CA GLY A 681 -26.73 14.78 -18.89
C GLY A 681 -25.85 15.05 -17.68
N THR A 682 -25.91 14.17 -16.66
CA THR A 682 -25.07 14.25 -15.46
C THR A 682 -23.60 14.09 -15.82
N MET A 683 -23.27 13.07 -16.63
CA MET A 683 -21.91 12.82 -17.11
C MET A 683 -21.38 13.99 -17.96
N ALA A 684 -22.19 14.46 -18.92
CA ALA A 684 -21.81 15.59 -19.77
C ALA A 684 -21.51 16.86 -18.96
N ARG A 685 -22.31 17.11 -17.91
CA ARG A 685 -22.09 18.21 -17.00
C ARG A 685 -20.76 18.08 -16.25
N PHE A 686 -20.50 16.95 -15.56
CA PHE A 686 -19.27 16.74 -14.81
C PHE A 686 -18.03 16.82 -15.71
N LEU A 687 -18.09 16.23 -16.90
CA LEU A 687 -17.01 16.32 -17.89
C LEU A 687 -16.85 17.74 -18.42
N GLY A 688 -17.94 18.50 -18.62
CA GLY A 688 -17.91 19.90 -19.02
C GLY A 688 -17.22 20.78 -17.99
N GLU A 689 -17.54 20.64 -16.71
CA GLU A 689 -16.89 21.33 -15.60
C GLU A 689 -15.39 21.01 -15.54
N ARG A 690 -15.02 19.72 -15.64
CA ARG A 690 -13.62 19.30 -15.66
C ARG A 690 -12.86 19.85 -16.86
N LYS A 691 -13.49 19.92 -18.03
CA LYS A 691 -12.90 20.54 -19.22
C LYS A 691 -12.68 22.03 -19.02
N LEU A 692 -13.67 22.74 -18.46
CA LEU A 692 -13.60 24.17 -18.21
C LEU A 692 -12.44 24.53 -17.25
N PHE A 693 -12.27 23.75 -16.18
CA PHE A 693 -11.23 23.98 -15.17
C PHE A 693 -9.92 23.25 -15.45
N GLY A 694 -9.81 22.53 -16.54
CA GLY A 694 -8.60 21.80 -16.91
C GLY A 694 -8.27 20.62 -15.98
N TYR A 695 -9.28 19.95 -15.40
CA TYR A 695 -9.08 18.77 -14.56
C TYR A 695 -9.06 17.46 -15.38
N PRO A 696 -8.58 16.34 -14.78
CA PRO A 696 -8.69 15.03 -15.41
C PRO A 696 -10.16 14.71 -15.78
N PRO A 697 -10.39 14.07 -16.92
CA PRO A 697 -9.45 13.37 -17.80
C PRO A 697 -8.68 14.21 -18.80
N TYR A 698 -8.91 15.53 -18.88
CA TYR A 698 -8.30 16.42 -19.88
C TYR A 698 -6.86 16.80 -19.56
N SER A 699 -6.49 16.73 -18.29
CA SER A 699 -5.13 17.04 -17.81
C SER A 699 -4.61 15.93 -16.89
N ARG A 700 -3.34 16.05 -16.54
CA ARG A 700 -2.70 15.35 -15.42
C ARG A 700 -2.50 16.36 -14.30
N VAL A 701 -2.90 15.99 -13.09
CA VAL A 701 -2.72 16.84 -11.89
C VAL A 701 -1.52 16.34 -11.11
N ILE A 702 -0.58 17.23 -10.84
CA ILE A 702 0.58 17.00 -9.98
C ILE A 702 0.44 17.88 -8.75
N GLY A 703 0.42 17.28 -7.57
CA GLY A 703 0.44 17.98 -6.29
C GLY A 703 1.87 18.08 -5.76
N VAL A 704 2.35 19.31 -5.57
CA VAL A 704 3.63 19.58 -4.92
C VAL A 704 3.35 20.02 -3.49
N VAL A 705 3.87 19.27 -2.51
CA VAL A 705 3.68 19.54 -1.08
C VAL A 705 5.00 19.95 -0.48
N ILE A 706 5.07 21.18 0.03
CA ILE A 706 6.26 21.76 0.65
C ILE A 706 6.01 21.81 2.16
N LYS A 707 6.97 21.26 2.94
CA LYS A 707 6.90 21.19 4.41
C LYS A 707 8.17 21.73 5.03
N ASP A 708 8.03 22.61 6.02
CA ASP A 708 9.16 23.08 6.83
C ASP A 708 8.68 23.43 8.25
N TYR A 709 9.57 23.35 9.23
CA TYR A 709 9.31 23.79 10.60
C TYR A 709 9.21 25.30 10.71
N ASN A 710 9.90 26.05 9.82
CA ASN A 710 9.90 27.49 9.77
C ASN A 710 8.83 27.99 8.78
N GLN A 711 7.85 28.74 9.28
CA GLN A 711 6.74 29.30 8.51
C GLN A 711 7.24 30.23 7.37
N ALA A 712 8.14 31.16 7.69
CA ALA A 712 8.64 32.11 6.70
C ALA A 712 9.41 31.40 5.57
N ARG A 713 10.15 30.34 5.90
CA ARG A 713 10.90 29.55 4.93
C ARG A 713 9.98 28.78 4.00
N VAL A 714 8.92 28.13 4.52
CA VAL A 714 7.96 27.40 3.66
C VAL A 714 7.21 28.34 2.75
N ASP A 715 6.86 29.55 3.22
CA ASP A 715 6.18 30.58 2.43
C ASP A 715 7.08 31.11 1.30
N LEU A 716 8.36 31.38 1.58
CA LEU A 716 9.35 31.81 0.60
C LEU A 716 9.57 30.70 -0.47
N LEU A 717 9.98 29.51 -0.04
CA LEU A 717 10.27 28.39 -0.94
C LEU A 717 9.08 28.03 -1.83
N SER A 718 7.85 28.07 -1.28
CA SER A 718 6.66 27.74 -2.06
C SER A 718 6.34 28.82 -3.10
N ARG A 719 6.61 30.09 -2.80
CA ARG A 719 6.46 31.21 -3.76
C ARG A 719 7.47 31.08 -4.88
N ASP A 720 8.74 30.97 -4.55
CA ASP A 720 9.85 30.87 -5.51
C ASP A 720 9.65 29.66 -6.45
N LEU A 721 9.30 28.49 -5.88
CA LEU A 721 9.00 27.30 -6.68
C LEU A 721 7.76 27.50 -7.57
N GLY A 722 6.72 28.16 -7.06
CA GLY A 722 5.52 28.46 -7.85
C GLY A 722 5.82 29.39 -9.03
N GLU A 723 6.66 30.42 -8.84
CA GLU A 723 7.12 31.32 -9.89
C GLU A 723 8.01 30.60 -10.91
N TYR A 724 8.95 29.79 -10.44
CA TYR A 724 9.79 28.97 -11.31
C TYR A 724 8.95 28.03 -12.19
N LEU A 725 7.99 27.30 -11.60
CA LEU A 725 7.13 26.38 -12.35
C LEU A 725 6.29 27.13 -13.39
N ARG A 726 5.73 28.31 -13.05
CA ARG A 726 5.00 29.13 -14.02
C ARG A 726 5.89 29.57 -15.17
N GLY A 727 7.09 30.04 -14.90
CA GLY A 727 8.06 30.45 -15.92
C GLY A 727 8.50 29.29 -16.81
N ALA A 728 8.91 28.19 -16.22
CA ALA A 728 9.39 27.00 -16.94
C ALA A 728 8.32 26.38 -17.85
N LEU A 729 7.06 26.37 -17.40
CA LEU A 729 5.95 25.82 -18.16
C LEU A 729 5.45 26.79 -19.24
N ALA A 730 5.51 28.10 -19.01
CA ALA A 730 5.14 29.12 -20.01
C ALA A 730 6.06 29.05 -21.24
N VAL A 731 7.34 28.89 -21.05
CA VAL A 731 8.32 28.76 -22.14
C VAL A 731 8.02 27.56 -23.05
N LYS A 732 7.63 26.41 -22.45
CA LYS A 732 7.27 25.21 -23.22
C LYS A 732 6.01 25.37 -24.07
N VAL A 733 5.04 26.17 -23.61
CA VAL A 733 3.80 26.43 -24.37
C VAL A 733 4.03 27.33 -25.56
N SER A 734 4.93 28.32 -25.45
CA SER A 734 5.29 29.21 -26.55
C SER A 734 5.97 28.47 -27.71
N LEU A 735 6.52 27.27 -27.46
CA LEU A 735 7.18 26.44 -28.47
C LEU A 735 6.22 25.46 -29.18
N ALA A 736 4.96 25.34 -28.75
CA ALA A 736 3.98 24.41 -29.31
C ALA A 736 2.76 25.16 -29.89
N PRO A 737 2.78 25.52 -31.17
CA PRO A 737 1.64 26.23 -31.79
C PRO A 737 0.40 25.31 -31.84
N GLY A 738 -0.76 25.84 -31.40
CA GLY A 738 -2.04 25.14 -31.44
C GLY A 738 -2.56 24.59 -30.11
N VAL A 739 -1.87 24.77 -29.00
CA VAL A 739 -2.34 24.37 -27.66
C VAL A 739 -3.32 25.40 -27.12
N GLN A 740 -4.63 25.10 -27.12
CA GLN A 740 -5.68 26.01 -26.63
C GLN A 740 -5.66 26.21 -25.10
N ASN A 741 -5.19 25.23 -24.31
CA ASN A 741 -5.05 25.33 -22.86
C ASN A 741 -3.64 24.88 -22.44
N GLY A 742 -2.78 25.84 -22.11
CA GLY A 742 -1.44 25.56 -21.58
C GLY A 742 -1.45 24.96 -20.16
N PRO A 743 -0.28 24.53 -19.67
CA PRO A 743 -0.11 24.12 -18.28
C PRO A 743 -0.55 25.24 -17.32
N ASN A 744 -1.26 24.90 -16.25
CA ASN A 744 -1.70 25.83 -15.23
C ASN A 744 -1.08 25.48 -13.88
N VAL A 745 -0.56 26.51 -13.18
CA VAL A 745 0.06 26.38 -11.86
C VAL A 745 -0.77 27.14 -10.84
N ILE A 746 -1.51 26.41 -10.03
CA ILE A 746 -2.39 26.95 -8.99
C ILE A 746 -1.63 26.98 -7.66
N GLY A 747 -1.61 28.10 -7.00
CA GLY A 747 -0.94 28.29 -5.71
C GLY A 747 0.40 29.04 -5.81
N PRO A 748 1.18 29.11 -4.72
CA PRO A 748 1.02 28.33 -3.49
C PRO A 748 -0.22 28.69 -2.68
N TYR A 749 -0.82 27.70 -2.00
CA TYR A 749 -1.94 27.89 -1.10
C TYR A 749 -1.79 27.05 0.17
N SER A 750 -2.46 27.49 1.24
CA SER A 750 -2.55 26.70 2.48
C SER A 750 -3.63 25.64 2.33
N PRO A 751 -3.34 24.34 2.52
CA PRO A 751 -4.39 23.33 2.60
C PRO A 751 -5.24 23.53 3.85
N ALA A 752 -6.41 22.88 3.93
CA ALA A 752 -7.29 22.90 5.11
C ALA A 752 -6.55 22.52 6.41
N ILE A 753 -5.55 21.65 6.32
CA ILE A 753 -4.62 21.33 7.40
C ILE A 753 -3.24 21.82 6.98
N ASP A 754 -2.88 23.02 7.41
CA ASP A 754 -1.67 23.73 7.02
C ASP A 754 -0.47 23.46 7.95
N LYS A 755 -0.67 22.65 9.02
CA LYS A 755 0.39 22.28 9.97
C LYS A 755 0.18 20.87 10.52
N ILE A 756 1.22 20.00 10.41
CA ILE A 756 1.24 18.64 10.94
C ILE A 756 2.59 18.38 11.61
N SER A 757 2.60 17.86 12.84
CA SER A 757 3.82 17.54 13.61
C SER A 757 4.84 18.70 13.65
N ASN A 758 4.37 19.91 13.87
CA ASN A 758 5.12 21.19 13.84
C ASN A 758 5.64 21.62 12.45
N GLN A 759 5.42 20.86 11.39
CA GLN A 759 5.75 21.26 10.05
C GLN A 759 4.61 22.07 9.43
N ASN A 760 4.91 23.27 8.96
CA ASN A 760 4.00 24.07 8.18
C ASN A 760 3.94 23.56 6.74
N ILE A 761 2.78 23.61 6.10
CA ILE A 761 2.52 22.98 4.80
C ILE A 761 2.00 24.03 3.83
N ARG A 762 2.57 24.04 2.62
CA ARG A 762 2.03 24.72 1.44
C ARG A 762 1.88 23.75 0.30
N GLN A 763 0.93 24.02 -0.56
CA GLN A 763 0.66 23.20 -1.74
C GLN A 763 0.67 24.04 -3.00
N ILE A 764 1.22 23.43 -4.07
CA ILE A 764 1.10 23.92 -5.43
C ILE A 764 0.49 22.79 -6.25
N ARG A 765 -0.47 23.14 -7.09
CA ARG A 765 -1.11 22.19 -8.00
C ARG A 765 -0.74 22.56 -9.43
N VAL A 766 -0.15 21.61 -10.16
CA VAL A 766 0.21 21.78 -11.57
C VAL A 766 -0.74 20.94 -12.41
N LEU A 767 -1.44 21.57 -13.34
CA LEU A 767 -2.33 20.96 -14.32
C LEU A 767 -1.60 20.87 -15.66
N LEU A 768 -1.27 19.67 -16.09
CA LEU A 768 -0.59 19.42 -17.38
C LEU A 768 -1.61 18.88 -18.40
N PRO A 769 -1.89 19.57 -19.50
CA PRO A 769 -2.75 19.06 -20.56
C PRO A 769 -2.22 17.72 -21.09
N LYS A 770 -3.12 16.78 -21.37
CA LYS A 770 -2.79 15.48 -22.00
C LYS A 770 -2.59 15.64 -23.51
N ASP A 771 -1.75 16.56 -23.95
CA ASP A 771 -1.40 16.73 -25.35
C ASP A 771 -0.20 15.85 -25.69
N ARG A 772 -0.29 15.11 -26.82
CA ARG A 772 0.78 14.25 -27.31
C ARG A 772 2.08 15.02 -27.66
N SER A 773 1.96 16.29 -28.03
CA SER A 773 3.11 17.14 -28.37
C SER A 773 3.96 17.48 -27.14
N LEU A 774 3.33 17.69 -25.97
CA LEU A 774 4.04 17.98 -24.71
C LEU A 774 4.67 16.72 -24.08
N ALA A 775 4.15 15.53 -24.38
CA ALA A 775 4.72 14.26 -23.91
C ALA A 775 5.99 13.84 -24.63
N ARG A 776 6.26 14.38 -25.83
CA ARG A 776 7.47 14.04 -26.63
C ARG A 776 8.69 14.89 -26.27
N ASN A 777 8.52 15.98 -25.52
CA ASN A 777 9.61 16.89 -25.12
C ASN A 777 9.95 16.69 -23.65
N LYS A 778 10.29 15.46 -23.28
CA LYS A 778 10.94 15.13 -21.99
C LYS A 778 12.43 15.30 -22.08
#